data_53c125c545235ed412d4cd357a1210e1
#
_entry.id   53c125c545235ed412d4cd357a1210e1
#
_cell.length_a   1.000
_cell.length_b   1.000
_cell.length_c   1.000
_cell.angle_alpha   90.00
_cell.angle_beta   90.00
_cell.angle_gamma   90.00
#
_symmetry.space_group_name_H-M   'P 1'
#
loop_
_entity.id
_entity.type
_entity.pdbx_description
1 polymer ?
#
loop_
_entity_poly.entity_id
_entity_poly.type
_entity_poly.pdbx_seq_one_letter_code
_entity_poly.pdbx_strand_id
1 'polypeptide(L)'
;SAASDVYKRQLLKDLKRYKKNGSRVLLLCASRTRAKRLAADLREQELSAFYSEDPDREVLPGETELFYGHVEKGFEYPMLKFAVISEGDIFGAPKKKKRKIQRYEGTKIRDFGELKVGDYVVHETHGLGIYQGIEKVEMEGTVRDYMKISYRDGGNLYVLATGLDAIQKYASADAAKKPKLNKLGTQEWHKTKTRVRAAVDEVAKDLVELYAARQNGKGYAFSEDTVWQREFEEMFPFEETDDQLMAIAATKRDMESNKIMDRLICGDVGYGKTEVAIRAAFKAVQDGKQVVFLVPTTILAQQHYNTFVQRMKDYPIRIEQMSRFRTPAQQKKVIEDLKKGLVDIVIGTHRVLSSDMQYKDLGLLMIDEEQRFGVTHKEKIKKMKENVDVLTLTATPIPRTLHMSLVGIRDMSVLEEAPEERQPIQTYVMEYNEEMVREAITRELSRNGQVYYVYNRVNTIADMAAKIGKMVPDANVAFAHGQMSERELEKIMFSFINGEIDILVATTIIETGLDISNVNTIIIHDSDRMGLSQLYQLRGRVGRSNRTAYAFLMYKRDKVLREIAEKRLAAIREFTDLGSGFKIAMKDLEIRGAGNLLGERQHGHMEAVGYDLYCKMLNEAVKNLKGEDTAPDFLTTVELEVDAYIPASYIVNEQQKLDIYKRIAGVETESESAEMKEELLDRFGTVPKSVDNLLRIALLRAQAHKLYIMEIKGRPGELRFVYRPDARVHGENIPMLFEQYGNSLKFLPQGNPVFTYQFKRSNVVEKNSEDLLSQAEQMIKDMQRCLL
;
A
#
# COMPACT_ATOMS: atom_id res chain seq x y z
N SER A 1 11.36 -9.65 20.50
CA SER A 1 11.23 -8.43 21.31
C SER A 1 11.23 -8.81 22.77
N ALA A 2 11.70 -7.92 23.65
CA ALA A 2 11.79 -8.19 25.10
C ALA A 2 10.46 -8.68 25.73
N ALA A 3 9.33 -8.27 25.22
CA ALA A 3 8.02 -8.75 25.64
C ALA A 3 7.78 -10.22 25.29
N SER A 4 8.12 -10.68 24.09
CA SER A 4 8.00 -12.08 23.67
C SER A 4 8.86 -13.01 24.53
N ASP A 5 10.02 -12.57 24.95
CA ASP A 5 10.93 -13.37 25.81
C ASP A 5 10.42 -13.46 27.25
N VAL A 6 9.72 -12.46 27.76
CA VAL A 6 9.09 -12.48 29.08
C VAL A 6 7.93 -13.48 29.09
N TYR A 7 7.08 -13.46 28.07
CA TYR A 7 5.95 -14.39 27.94
C TYR A 7 6.41 -15.84 27.77
N LYS A 8 7.45 -16.10 26.95
CA LYS A 8 8.05 -17.43 26.82
C LYS A 8 8.59 -17.97 28.15
N ARG A 9 9.27 -17.13 28.93
CA ARG A 9 9.77 -17.51 30.26
C ARG A 9 8.64 -17.83 31.24
N GLN A 10 7.54 -17.07 31.19
CA GLN A 10 6.39 -17.32 32.04
C GLN A 10 5.70 -18.63 31.66
N LEU A 11 5.47 -18.89 30.36
CA LEU A 11 4.92 -20.16 29.88
C LEU A 11 5.76 -21.36 30.34
N LEU A 12 7.08 -21.30 30.17
CA LEU A 12 7.97 -22.36 30.61
C LEU A 12 7.89 -22.61 32.13
N LYS A 13 7.75 -21.55 32.92
CA LYS A 13 7.57 -21.64 34.37
C LYS A 13 6.25 -22.31 34.73
N ASP A 14 5.18 -21.95 34.05
CA ASP A 14 3.86 -22.51 34.30
C ASP A 14 3.78 -23.97 33.83
N LEU A 15 4.32 -24.33 32.68
CA LEU A 15 4.38 -25.72 32.22
C LEU A 15 5.24 -26.61 33.15
N LYS A 16 6.37 -26.12 33.69
CA LYS A 16 7.14 -26.83 34.68
C LYS A 16 6.37 -27.06 35.98
N ARG A 17 5.54 -26.10 36.40
CA ARG A 17 4.63 -26.24 37.54
C ARG A 17 3.58 -27.29 37.27
N TYR A 18 2.93 -27.29 36.10
CA TYR A 18 1.94 -28.30 35.71
C TYR A 18 2.55 -29.71 35.65
N LYS A 19 3.74 -29.85 35.08
CA LYS A 19 4.47 -31.11 35.05
C LYS A 19 4.71 -31.66 36.47
N LYS A 20 5.19 -30.76 37.37
CA LYS A 20 5.46 -31.15 38.77
C LYS A 20 4.20 -31.56 39.51
N ASN A 21 3.06 -30.97 39.21
CA ASN A 21 1.76 -31.28 39.85
C ASN A 21 1.06 -32.48 39.19
N GLY A 22 1.68 -33.11 38.16
CA GLY A 22 1.06 -34.20 37.41
C GLY A 22 -0.18 -33.79 36.65
N SER A 23 -0.28 -32.51 36.24
CA SER A 23 -1.41 -32.03 35.47
C SER A 23 -1.25 -32.39 33.98
N ARG A 24 -2.35 -32.67 33.32
CA ARG A 24 -2.43 -32.88 31.87
C ARG A 24 -2.63 -31.52 31.21
N VAL A 25 -1.82 -31.19 30.22
CA VAL A 25 -1.92 -29.89 29.56
C VAL A 25 -2.15 -30.08 28.06
N LEU A 26 -3.18 -29.46 27.53
CA LEU A 26 -3.44 -29.33 26.10
C LEU A 26 -3.12 -27.90 25.68
N LEU A 27 -2.18 -27.74 24.75
CA LEU A 27 -1.79 -26.44 24.23
C LEU A 27 -2.26 -26.32 22.79
N LEU A 28 -3.17 -25.39 22.54
CA LEU A 28 -3.78 -25.18 21.22
C LEU A 28 -3.05 -24.08 20.47
N CYS A 29 -2.56 -24.43 19.27
CA CYS A 29 -1.87 -23.54 18.36
C CYS A 29 -2.72 -23.26 17.12
N ALA A 30 -2.63 -22.05 16.60
CA ALA A 30 -3.38 -21.64 15.42
C ALA A 30 -2.91 -22.34 14.12
N SER A 31 -1.71 -22.94 14.09
CA SER A 31 -1.24 -23.72 12.94
C SER A 31 -0.50 -24.99 13.34
N ARG A 32 -0.59 -26.03 12.49
CA ARG A 32 0.11 -27.31 12.65
C ARG A 32 1.63 -27.14 12.70
N THR A 33 2.17 -26.26 11.87
CA THR A 33 3.60 -25.98 11.81
C THR A 33 4.10 -25.33 13.10
N ARG A 34 3.34 -24.39 13.66
CA ARG A 34 3.63 -23.74 14.95
C ARG A 34 3.56 -24.75 16.10
N ALA A 35 2.55 -25.62 16.12
CA ALA A 35 2.45 -26.67 17.12
C ALA A 35 3.65 -27.62 17.11
N LYS A 36 4.06 -28.08 15.91
CA LYS A 36 5.25 -28.95 15.76
C LYS A 36 6.54 -28.25 16.22
N ARG A 37 6.73 -26.98 15.85
CA ARG A 37 7.90 -26.18 16.24
C ARG A 37 7.93 -25.93 17.75
N LEU A 38 6.81 -25.48 18.30
CA LEU A 38 6.68 -25.24 19.73
C LEU A 38 6.90 -26.53 20.55
N ALA A 39 6.41 -27.69 20.05
CA ALA A 39 6.68 -28.98 20.68
C ALA A 39 8.17 -29.33 20.69
N ALA A 40 8.91 -29.00 19.62
CA ALA A 40 10.36 -29.18 19.56
C ALA A 40 11.08 -28.23 20.55
N ASP A 41 10.73 -26.94 20.55
CA ASP A 41 11.29 -25.94 21.47
C ASP A 41 11.06 -26.31 22.95
N LEU A 42 9.86 -26.81 23.29
CA LEU A 42 9.52 -27.22 24.65
C LEU A 42 10.28 -28.49 25.08
N ARG A 43 10.55 -29.43 24.16
CA ARG A 43 11.38 -30.62 24.42
C ARG A 43 12.84 -30.26 24.72
N GLU A 44 13.41 -29.27 24.02
CA GLU A 44 14.73 -28.74 24.30
C GLU A 44 14.83 -28.13 25.71
N GLN A 45 13.70 -27.72 26.29
CA GLN A 45 13.62 -27.21 27.67
C GLN A 45 13.26 -28.28 28.72
N GLU A 46 13.48 -29.56 28.37
CA GLU A 46 13.25 -30.75 29.24
C GLU A 46 11.77 -30.95 29.67
N LEU A 47 10.83 -30.45 28.88
CA LEU A 47 9.39 -30.67 29.05
C LEU A 47 8.93 -31.88 28.22
N SER A 48 8.02 -32.67 28.77
CA SER A 48 7.39 -33.79 28.05
C SER A 48 6.32 -33.24 27.13
N ALA A 49 6.75 -32.63 26.02
CA ALA A 49 5.87 -31.99 25.06
C ALA A 49 5.90 -32.73 23.72
N PHE A 50 4.74 -32.94 23.11
CA PHE A 50 4.63 -33.61 21.81
C PHE A 50 3.45 -33.03 21.02
N TYR A 51 3.57 -33.09 19.72
CA TYR A 51 2.51 -32.75 18.81
C TYR A 51 1.73 -34.00 18.40
N SER A 52 0.39 -33.95 18.49
CA SER A 52 -0.49 -35.03 18.04
C SER A 52 -1.46 -34.50 16.98
N GLU A 53 -1.84 -35.34 16.05
CA GLU A 53 -2.95 -35.12 15.11
C GLU A 53 -4.15 -36.04 15.43
N ASP A 54 -3.98 -36.88 16.45
CA ASP A 54 -5.02 -37.82 16.90
C ASP A 54 -5.85 -37.16 18.01
N PRO A 55 -7.10 -36.77 17.75
CA PRO A 55 -7.95 -36.14 18.74
C PRO A 55 -8.39 -37.08 19.88
N ASP A 56 -8.29 -38.41 19.70
CA ASP A 56 -8.71 -39.40 20.65
C ASP A 56 -7.57 -39.86 21.59
N ARG A 57 -6.35 -39.31 21.40
CA ARG A 57 -5.22 -39.63 22.25
C ARG A 57 -5.40 -39.09 23.66
N GLU A 58 -5.24 -39.95 24.64
CA GLU A 58 -5.28 -39.55 26.04
C GLU A 58 -3.96 -38.91 26.48
N VAL A 59 -4.04 -37.67 26.99
CA VAL A 59 -2.89 -36.95 27.56
C VAL A 59 -2.54 -37.53 28.93
N LEU A 60 -1.33 -38.00 29.12
CA LEU A 60 -0.87 -38.58 30.37
C LEU A 60 -0.54 -37.52 31.43
N PRO A 61 -0.63 -37.87 32.74
CA PRO A 61 -0.27 -36.94 33.80
C PRO A 61 1.18 -36.41 33.67
N GLY A 62 1.35 -35.07 33.66
CA GLY A 62 2.62 -34.40 33.49
C GLY A 62 3.08 -34.22 32.05
N GLU A 63 2.28 -34.64 31.08
CA GLU A 63 2.51 -34.37 29.65
C GLU A 63 1.85 -33.08 29.18
N THR A 64 2.46 -32.47 28.15
CA THR A 64 1.92 -31.34 27.42
C THR A 64 1.71 -31.77 25.97
N GLU A 65 0.47 -31.91 25.55
CA GLU A 65 0.12 -32.16 24.16
C GLU A 65 -0.12 -30.87 23.43
N LEU A 66 0.49 -30.74 22.25
CA LEU A 66 0.23 -29.64 21.35
C LEU A 66 -0.66 -30.14 20.23
N PHE A 67 -1.74 -29.40 20.02
CA PHE A 67 -2.73 -29.73 19.02
C PHE A 67 -3.06 -28.49 18.17
N TYR A 68 -3.51 -28.72 16.96
CA TYR A 68 -4.03 -27.67 16.11
C TYR A 68 -5.48 -27.38 16.50
N GLY A 69 -5.75 -26.14 16.87
CA GLY A 69 -7.10 -25.72 17.23
C GLY A 69 -7.14 -24.31 17.81
N HIS A 70 -8.33 -23.78 17.95
CA HIS A 70 -8.54 -22.44 18.48
C HIS A 70 -9.59 -22.45 19.60
N VAL A 71 -9.23 -21.83 20.72
CA VAL A 71 -10.13 -21.48 21.80
C VAL A 71 -9.88 -20.01 22.15
N GLU A 72 -10.93 -19.23 22.34
CA GLU A 72 -10.79 -17.79 22.64
C GLU A 72 -9.98 -17.51 23.90
N LYS A 73 -10.14 -18.35 24.94
CA LYS A 73 -9.39 -18.32 26.19
C LYS A 73 -9.16 -19.73 26.70
N GLY A 74 -7.98 -20.00 27.17
CA GLY A 74 -7.67 -21.23 27.91
C GLY A 74 -8.43 -21.30 29.21
N PHE A 75 -8.51 -22.52 29.77
CA PHE A 75 -9.20 -22.80 31.03
C PHE A 75 -8.46 -23.90 31.81
N GLU A 76 -8.68 -23.96 33.11
CA GLU A 76 -8.12 -24.94 34.00
C GLU A 76 -9.18 -25.60 34.84
N TYR A 77 -9.11 -26.94 34.96
CA TYR A 77 -9.89 -27.73 35.92
C TYR A 77 -8.95 -28.29 36.99
N PRO A 78 -8.71 -27.56 38.09
CA PRO A 78 -7.75 -27.96 39.12
C PRO A 78 -8.04 -29.33 39.73
N MET A 79 -9.32 -29.64 39.95
CA MET A 79 -9.75 -30.94 40.53
C MET A 79 -9.44 -32.12 39.61
N LEU A 80 -9.47 -31.92 38.29
CA LEU A 80 -9.17 -32.93 37.28
C LEU A 80 -7.70 -32.91 36.86
N LYS A 81 -6.92 -31.97 37.38
CA LYS A 81 -5.54 -31.70 36.97
C LYS A 81 -5.40 -31.58 35.44
N PHE A 82 -6.30 -30.84 34.85
CA PHE A 82 -6.36 -30.64 33.41
C PHE A 82 -6.38 -29.15 33.08
N ALA A 83 -5.54 -28.72 32.13
CA ALA A 83 -5.46 -27.34 31.67
C ALA A 83 -5.44 -27.30 30.15
N VAL A 84 -6.18 -26.38 29.58
CA VAL A 84 -6.12 -26.00 28.15
C VAL A 84 -5.57 -24.60 28.06
N ILE A 85 -4.49 -24.43 27.29
CA ILE A 85 -3.82 -23.15 27.08
C ILE A 85 -3.97 -22.80 25.60
N SER A 86 -4.50 -21.62 25.32
CA SER A 86 -4.58 -21.12 23.95
C SER A 86 -3.34 -20.30 23.60
N GLU A 87 -3.04 -20.18 22.33
CA GLU A 87 -1.97 -19.32 21.83
C GLU A 87 -2.18 -17.85 22.23
N GLY A 88 -3.44 -17.39 22.29
CA GLY A 88 -3.81 -16.07 22.76
C GLY A 88 -3.47 -15.80 24.23
N ASP A 89 -3.46 -16.84 25.08
CA ASP A 89 -3.05 -16.72 26.49
C ASP A 89 -1.54 -16.60 26.63
N ILE A 90 -0.77 -17.17 25.70
CA ILE A 90 0.70 -17.19 25.72
C ILE A 90 1.28 -15.88 25.20
N PHE A 91 0.76 -15.37 24.10
CA PHE A 91 1.34 -14.23 23.40
C PHE A 91 0.55 -12.92 23.62
N GLY A 92 -0.50 -12.97 24.47
CA GLY A 92 -1.50 -11.92 24.59
C GLY A 92 -2.36 -11.92 23.32
N ALA A 93 -3.69 -11.90 23.45
CA ALA A 93 -4.51 -11.64 22.29
C ALA A 93 -3.99 -10.34 21.66
N PRO A 94 -3.58 -10.32 20.39
CA PRO A 94 -3.29 -9.06 19.76
C PRO A 94 -4.52 -8.21 20.00
N LYS A 95 -4.34 -7.06 20.68
CA LYS A 95 -5.41 -6.08 20.78
C LYS A 95 -5.80 -5.83 19.34
N LYS A 96 -6.87 -6.45 18.86
CA LYS A 96 -7.46 -6.16 17.57
C LYS A 96 -7.81 -4.69 17.64
N LYS A 97 -6.85 -3.83 17.24
CA LYS A 97 -7.17 -2.48 16.82
C LYS A 97 -8.17 -2.74 15.71
N LYS A 98 -9.46 -2.52 16.00
CA LYS A 98 -10.49 -2.47 14.98
C LYS A 98 -10.10 -1.31 14.06
N ARG A 99 -9.15 -1.56 13.13
CA ARG A 99 -8.98 -0.71 11.97
C ARG A 99 -10.31 -0.80 11.26
N LYS A 100 -11.09 0.28 11.31
CA LYS A 100 -12.25 0.46 10.46
C LYS A 100 -11.79 0.11 9.06
N ILE A 101 -12.52 -0.81 8.43
CA ILE A 101 -12.46 -1.06 6.99
C ILE A 101 -12.61 0.31 6.33
N GLN A 102 -11.50 0.95 6.00
CA GLN A 102 -11.55 2.08 5.10
C GLN A 102 -11.95 1.45 3.76
N ARG A 103 -13.21 1.65 3.38
CA ARG A 103 -13.61 1.45 2.00
C ARG A 103 -12.65 2.27 1.16
N TYR A 104 -11.82 1.61 0.37
CA TYR A 104 -11.02 2.22 -0.68
C TYR A 104 -11.96 2.66 -1.82
N GLU A 105 -12.85 3.58 -1.54
CA GLU A 105 -13.49 4.42 -2.54
C GLU A 105 -12.52 5.57 -2.77
N GLY A 106 -11.64 5.43 -3.77
CA GLY A 106 -10.75 6.49 -4.24
C GLY A 106 -10.05 7.24 -3.10
N THR A 107 -9.21 6.56 -2.33
CA THR A 107 -8.55 7.16 -1.16
C THR A 107 -7.71 8.35 -1.59
N LYS A 108 -7.98 9.49 -1.00
CA LYS A 108 -7.04 10.64 -0.96
C LYS A 108 -5.66 10.09 -0.63
N ILE A 109 -4.73 10.23 -1.57
CA ILE A 109 -3.34 9.85 -1.36
C ILE A 109 -2.83 10.77 -0.26
N ARG A 110 -2.74 10.26 0.96
CA ARG A 110 -2.48 11.05 2.18
C ARG A 110 -1.00 11.36 2.39
N ASP A 111 -0.09 10.86 1.54
CA ASP A 111 1.33 10.98 1.84
C ASP A 111 2.20 11.09 0.58
N PHE A 112 2.42 12.31 0.11
CA PHE A 112 3.43 12.62 -0.87
C PHE A 112 4.42 13.62 -0.31
N GLY A 113 5.57 13.10 0.10
CA GLY A 113 6.80 13.83 0.31
C GLY A 113 6.73 14.89 1.41
N GLU A 114 7.64 14.80 2.35
CA GLU A 114 7.91 15.84 3.34
C GLU A 114 8.08 17.19 2.64
N LEU A 115 7.22 18.14 2.96
CA LEU A 115 7.31 19.50 2.46
C LEU A 115 8.45 20.21 3.18
N LYS A 116 9.44 20.69 2.42
CA LYS A 116 10.60 21.45 2.94
C LYS A 116 10.52 22.90 2.53
N VAL A 117 11.06 23.77 3.36
CA VAL A 117 11.19 25.21 3.02
C VAL A 117 11.98 25.33 1.71
N GLY A 118 11.44 26.07 0.74
CA GLY A 118 11.97 26.20 -0.62
C GLY A 118 11.33 25.27 -1.64
N ASP A 119 10.47 24.31 -1.22
CA ASP A 119 9.75 23.47 -2.16
C ASP A 119 8.69 24.28 -2.94
N TYR A 120 8.55 23.91 -4.22
CA TYR A 120 7.43 24.40 -5.03
C TYR A 120 6.14 23.73 -4.61
N VAL A 121 5.09 24.52 -4.43
CA VAL A 121 3.76 24.08 -4.01
C VAL A 121 2.68 24.67 -4.90
N VAL A 122 1.63 23.90 -5.11
CA VAL A 122 0.44 24.36 -5.82
C VAL A 122 -0.68 24.58 -4.82
N HIS A 123 -1.18 25.79 -4.75
CA HIS A 123 -2.41 26.09 -4.05
C HIS A 123 -3.57 25.95 -5.05
N GLU A 124 -4.60 25.22 -4.69
CA GLU A 124 -5.72 24.89 -5.60
C GLU A 124 -6.37 26.12 -6.24
N THR A 125 -6.44 27.25 -5.52
CA THR A 125 -7.07 28.50 -5.97
C THR A 125 -6.05 29.52 -6.53
N HIS A 126 -4.81 29.53 -6.02
CA HIS A 126 -3.83 30.59 -6.31
C HIS A 126 -2.67 30.13 -7.18
N GLY A 127 -2.56 28.82 -7.44
CA GLY A 127 -1.55 28.25 -8.34
C GLY A 127 -0.18 28.05 -7.67
N LEU A 128 0.86 28.08 -8.50
CA LEU A 128 2.21 27.70 -8.13
C LEU A 128 2.95 28.80 -7.36
N GLY A 129 3.43 28.44 -6.16
CA GLY A 129 4.26 29.27 -5.29
C GLY A 129 5.41 28.48 -4.66
N ILE A 130 6.17 29.10 -3.79
CA ILE A 130 7.27 28.50 -3.02
C ILE A 130 6.91 28.51 -1.53
N TYR A 131 6.98 27.36 -0.89
CA TYR A 131 6.76 27.22 0.53
C TYR A 131 7.91 27.84 1.33
N GLN A 132 7.58 28.73 2.28
CA GLN A 132 8.55 29.47 3.09
C GLN A 132 8.59 29.06 4.56
N GLY A 133 7.73 28.11 4.98
CA GLY A 133 7.65 27.68 6.38
C GLY A 133 6.33 28.02 7.03
N ILE A 134 6.23 27.69 8.33
CA ILE A 134 5.09 28.01 9.19
C ILE A 134 5.44 29.26 9.99
N GLU A 135 4.59 30.28 9.89
CA GLU A 135 4.70 31.50 10.67
C GLU A 135 3.52 31.62 11.66
N LYS A 136 3.83 31.98 12.91
CA LYS A 136 2.83 32.35 13.90
C LYS A 136 2.38 33.78 13.63
N VAL A 137 1.09 33.96 13.47
CA VAL A 137 0.50 35.27 13.30
C VAL A 137 -0.51 35.50 14.44
N GLU A 138 -0.32 36.58 15.15
CA GLU A 138 -1.25 37.06 16.15
C GLU A 138 -2.16 38.11 15.49
N MET A 139 -3.47 37.83 15.46
CA MET A 139 -4.49 38.72 14.94
C MET A 139 -5.62 38.83 15.95
N GLU A 140 -5.99 40.05 16.31
CA GLU A 140 -7.10 40.36 17.24
C GLU A 140 -7.02 39.57 18.55
N GLY A 141 -5.79 39.36 19.09
CA GLY A 141 -5.55 38.65 20.36
C GLY A 141 -5.63 37.13 20.30
N THR A 142 -5.72 36.55 19.11
CA THR A 142 -5.65 35.11 18.92
C THR A 142 -4.39 34.70 18.13
N VAL A 143 -3.78 33.58 18.54
CA VAL A 143 -2.55 33.05 17.92
C VAL A 143 -2.87 31.87 17.04
N ARG A 144 -2.42 31.89 15.79
CA ARG A 144 -2.59 30.81 14.83
C ARG A 144 -1.32 30.60 14.03
N ASP A 145 -1.12 29.34 13.59
CA ASP A 145 -0.05 28.98 12.67
C ASP A 145 -0.54 29.10 11.22
N TYR A 146 0.18 29.83 10.41
CA TYR A 146 -0.06 29.98 8.98
C TYR A 146 1.11 29.44 8.18
N MET A 147 0.82 28.75 7.10
CA MET A 147 1.80 28.42 6.08
C MET A 147 2.00 29.61 5.17
N LYS A 148 3.23 30.04 5.01
CA LYS A 148 3.63 31.11 4.11
C LYS A 148 4.06 30.55 2.78
N ILE A 149 3.45 31.04 1.72
CA ILE A 149 3.77 30.69 0.35
C ILE A 149 4.11 31.98 -0.40
N SER A 150 5.31 32.04 -0.98
CA SER A 150 5.74 33.19 -1.80
C SER A 150 5.44 32.95 -3.28
N TYR A 151 4.98 34.01 -3.94
CA TYR A 151 4.60 34.01 -5.35
C TYR A 151 5.49 34.97 -6.15
N ARG A 152 5.29 35.02 -7.47
CA ARG A 152 5.96 35.97 -8.32
C ARG A 152 5.73 37.41 -7.84
N ASP A 153 6.75 38.27 -8.00
CA ASP A 153 6.73 39.67 -7.63
C ASP A 153 6.65 39.95 -6.09
N GLY A 154 7.05 38.95 -5.28
CA GLY A 154 7.14 39.12 -3.82
C GLY A 154 5.81 39.03 -3.05
N GLY A 155 4.73 38.67 -3.74
CA GLY A 155 3.43 38.41 -3.08
C GLY A 155 3.51 37.21 -2.17
N ASN A 156 2.98 37.32 -0.94
CA ASN A 156 2.88 36.22 0.02
C ASN A 156 1.43 35.86 0.29
N LEU A 157 1.16 34.56 0.32
CA LEU A 157 -0.11 33.99 0.74
C LEU A 157 0.07 33.30 2.09
N TYR A 158 -0.81 33.58 3.03
CA TYR A 158 -0.86 32.94 4.33
C TYR A 158 -2.07 32.02 4.39
N VAL A 159 -1.82 30.74 4.49
CA VAL A 159 -2.87 29.70 4.56
C VAL A 159 -2.89 29.14 5.96
N LEU A 160 -4.08 29.09 6.58
CA LEU A 160 -4.25 28.47 7.89
C LEU A 160 -3.71 27.03 7.89
N ALA A 161 -3.02 26.62 8.93
CA ALA A 161 -2.50 25.25 9.06
C ALA A 161 -3.61 24.18 9.05
N THR A 162 -4.85 24.54 9.31
CA THR A 162 -6.04 23.69 9.17
C THR A 162 -6.52 23.53 7.72
N GLY A 163 -6.04 24.36 6.79
CA GLY A 163 -6.37 24.33 5.35
C GLY A 163 -5.30 23.72 4.47
N LEU A 164 -4.45 22.86 5.01
CA LEU A 164 -3.33 22.22 4.33
C LEU A 164 -3.71 21.32 3.14
N ASP A 165 -4.93 20.85 3.12
CA ASP A 165 -5.52 20.07 2.03
C ASP A 165 -5.65 20.85 0.70
N ALA A 166 -5.67 22.19 0.77
CA ALA A 166 -5.65 23.04 -0.41
C ALA A 166 -4.25 23.22 -1.03
N ILE A 167 -3.20 22.69 -0.39
CA ILE A 167 -1.81 22.85 -0.83
C ILE A 167 -1.22 21.48 -1.15
N GLN A 168 -0.60 21.37 -2.33
CA GLN A 168 0.03 20.13 -2.79
C GLN A 168 1.48 20.43 -3.20
N LYS A 169 2.38 19.46 -2.99
CA LYS A 169 3.76 19.60 -3.46
C LYS A 169 3.80 19.52 -4.98
N TYR A 170 4.47 20.47 -5.60
CA TYR A 170 4.66 20.46 -7.05
C TYR A 170 5.81 19.55 -7.44
N ALA A 171 5.51 18.48 -8.18
CA ALA A 171 6.50 17.62 -8.80
C ALA A 171 6.71 18.04 -10.26
N SER A 172 7.89 18.59 -10.58
CA SER A 172 8.27 18.96 -11.95
C SER A 172 8.78 17.74 -12.70
N ALA A 173 8.39 17.61 -13.97
CA ALA A 173 8.91 16.59 -14.88
C ALA A 173 10.39 16.83 -15.27
N ASP A 174 10.85 18.07 -15.21
CA ASP A 174 12.19 18.45 -15.61
C ASP A 174 12.85 19.23 -14.47
N ALA A 175 13.65 18.52 -13.66
CA ALA A 175 14.37 19.12 -12.53
C ALA A 175 15.33 20.26 -12.96
N ALA A 176 15.66 20.36 -14.25
CA ALA A 176 16.54 21.38 -14.79
C ALA A 176 15.82 22.72 -15.07
N LYS A 177 14.49 22.72 -15.19
CA LYS A 177 13.71 23.94 -15.44
C LYS A 177 12.96 24.37 -14.20
N LYS A 178 13.36 25.52 -13.62
CA LYS A 178 12.56 26.13 -12.54
C LYS A 178 11.17 26.49 -13.07
N PRO A 179 10.07 25.99 -12.49
CA PRO A 179 8.75 26.31 -12.96
C PRO A 179 8.44 27.79 -12.73
N LYS A 180 7.65 28.38 -13.63
CA LYS A 180 7.27 29.80 -13.57
C LYS A 180 6.19 29.98 -12.49
N LEU A 181 6.51 30.73 -11.44
CA LEU A 181 5.57 31.07 -10.38
C LEU A 181 4.39 31.88 -10.91
N ASN A 182 3.21 31.62 -10.35
CA ASN A 182 2.03 32.43 -10.62
C ASN A 182 2.09 33.79 -9.89
N LYS A 183 1.27 34.72 -10.34
CA LYS A 183 1.09 36.04 -9.70
C LYS A 183 -0.26 36.06 -8.98
N LEU A 184 -0.25 36.43 -7.71
CA LEU A 184 -1.47 36.58 -6.92
C LEU A 184 -2.43 37.63 -7.51
N GLY A 185 -3.73 37.37 -7.42
CA GLY A 185 -4.76 38.31 -7.88
C GLY A 185 -4.97 38.36 -9.41
N THR A 186 -4.30 37.47 -10.17
CA THR A 186 -4.49 37.41 -11.65
C THR A 186 -5.33 36.22 -12.06
N GLN A 187 -5.92 36.31 -13.25
CA GLN A 187 -6.70 35.20 -13.84
C GLN A 187 -5.83 34.14 -14.56
N GLU A 188 -4.51 34.26 -14.51
CA GLU A 188 -3.56 33.33 -15.15
C GLU A 188 -3.83 31.87 -14.73
N TRP A 189 -3.92 31.66 -13.42
CA TRP A 189 -4.17 30.34 -12.86
C TRP A 189 -5.53 29.77 -13.24
N HIS A 190 -6.56 30.58 -13.16
CA HIS A 190 -7.92 30.17 -13.53
C HIS A 190 -7.97 29.72 -15.00
N LYS A 191 -7.37 30.46 -15.92
CA LYS A 191 -7.28 30.09 -17.34
C LYS A 191 -6.51 28.77 -17.54
N THR A 192 -5.42 28.57 -16.80
CA THR A 192 -4.65 27.34 -16.85
C THR A 192 -5.48 26.15 -16.35
N LYS A 193 -6.14 26.28 -15.21
CA LYS A 193 -7.01 25.26 -14.61
C LYS A 193 -8.16 24.89 -15.56
N THR A 194 -8.82 25.87 -16.19
CA THR A 194 -9.93 25.63 -17.13
C THR A 194 -9.46 24.88 -18.38
N ARG A 195 -8.30 25.24 -18.95
CA ARG A 195 -7.72 24.53 -20.10
C ARG A 195 -7.36 23.07 -19.75
N VAL A 196 -6.77 22.85 -18.58
CA VAL A 196 -6.43 21.49 -18.12
C VAL A 196 -7.70 20.68 -17.86
N ARG A 197 -8.74 21.29 -17.29
CA ARG A 197 -10.03 20.61 -17.04
C ARG A 197 -10.65 20.10 -18.33
N ALA A 198 -10.67 20.90 -19.38
CA ALA A 198 -11.18 20.48 -20.69
C ALA A 198 -10.42 19.27 -21.28
N ALA A 199 -9.09 19.26 -21.14
CA ALA A 199 -8.27 18.13 -21.58
C ALA A 199 -8.49 16.87 -20.71
N VAL A 200 -8.72 17.05 -19.43
CA VAL A 200 -9.04 15.97 -18.47
C VAL A 200 -10.39 15.36 -18.78
N ASP A 201 -11.39 16.17 -19.13
CA ASP A 201 -12.73 15.69 -19.48
C ASP A 201 -12.72 14.81 -20.74
N GLU A 202 -11.86 15.13 -21.73
CA GLU A 202 -11.67 14.29 -22.93
C GLU A 202 -11.07 12.92 -22.55
N VAL A 203 -10.06 12.91 -21.70
CA VAL A 203 -9.43 11.65 -21.20
C VAL A 203 -10.41 10.84 -20.37
N ALA A 204 -11.17 11.49 -19.50
CA ALA A 204 -12.17 10.83 -18.68
C ALA A 204 -13.24 10.12 -19.54
N LYS A 205 -13.65 10.71 -20.67
CA LYS A 205 -14.58 10.07 -21.63
C LYS A 205 -14.01 8.78 -22.18
N ASP A 206 -12.78 8.81 -22.70
CA ASP A 206 -12.11 7.61 -23.24
C ASP A 206 -11.99 6.51 -22.18
N LEU A 207 -11.70 6.89 -20.95
CA LEU A 207 -11.55 5.97 -19.82
C LEU A 207 -12.90 5.38 -19.39
N VAL A 208 -13.96 6.20 -19.33
CA VAL A 208 -15.31 5.74 -18.96
C VAL A 208 -15.91 4.86 -20.05
N GLU A 209 -15.66 5.14 -21.33
CA GLU A 209 -16.08 4.25 -22.44
C GLU A 209 -15.44 2.87 -22.33
N LEU A 210 -14.13 2.81 -22.03
CA LEU A 210 -13.43 1.55 -21.76
C LEU A 210 -14.00 0.80 -20.54
N TYR A 211 -14.38 1.54 -19.50
CA TYR A 211 -14.99 1.00 -18.30
C TYR A 211 -16.43 0.52 -18.55
N ALA A 212 -17.23 1.32 -19.24
CA ALA A 212 -18.62 0.99 -19.57
C ALA A 212 -18.72 -0.25 -20.48
N ALA A 213 -17.83 -0.40 -21.44
CA ALA A 213 -17.75 -1.61 -22.27
C ALA A 213 -17.55 -2.89 -21.45
N ARG A 214 -16.81 -2.79 -20.33
CA ARG A 214 -16.60 -3.91 -19.38
C ARG A 214 -17.76 -4.11 -18.42
N GLN A 215 -18.31 -3.03 -17.87
CA GLN A 215 -19.44 -3.09 -16.92
C GLN A 215 -20.71 -3.64 -17.55
N ASN A 216 -20.91 -3.43 -18.86
CA ASN A 216 -22.03 -3.96 -19.63
C ASN A 216 -21.83 -5.44 -20.03
N GLY A 217 -20.63 -5.99 -19.88
CA GLY A 217 -20.33 -7.40 -20.03
C GLY A 217 -20.92 -8.17 -18.84
N LYS A 218 -21.76 -9.19 -19.12
CA LYS A 218 -22.17 -10.11 -18.06
C LYS A 218 -21.01 -11.07 -17.76
N GLY A 219 -20.41 -10.95 -16.59
CA GLY A 219 -19.45 -11.89 -16.03
C GLY A 219 -20.12 -13.17 -15.55
N TYR A 220 -19.32 -14.15 -15.26
CA TYR A 220 -19.75 -15.35 -14.54
C TYR A 220 -19.68 -15.05 -13.04
N ALA A 221 -20.79 -15.19 -12.33
CA ALA A 221 -20.78 -15.08 -10.87
C ALA A 221 -20.38 -16.44 -10.27
N PHE A 222 -19.22 -16.50 -9.66
CA PHE A 222 -18.75 -17.70 -8.97
C PHE A 222 -19.57 -17.94 -7.71
N SER A 223 -19.70 -19.23 -7.34
CA SER A 223 -20.40 -19.65 -6.14
C SER A 223 -19.71 -19.13 -4.86
N GLU A 224 -20.47 -18.99 -3.77
CA GLU A 224 -19.90 -18.73 -2.45
C GLU A 224 -18.90 -19.83 -2.05
N ASP A 225 -18.08 -19.53 -1.02
CA ASP A 225 -17.04 -20.46 -0.57
C ASP A 225 -17.60 -21.80 -0.13
N THR A 226 -17.14 -22.86 -0.79
CA THR A 226 -17.45 -24.25 -0.42
C THR A 226 -16.71 -24.67 0.85
N VAL A 227 -17.07 -25.81 1.41
CA VAL A 227 -16.33 -26.41 2.54
C VAL A 227 -14.87 -26.67 2.14
N TRP A 228 -14.62 -27.13 0.91
CA TRP A 228 -13.27 -27.37 0.40
C TRP A 228 -12.45 -26.09 0.25
N GLN A 229 -13.06 -24.95 -0.10
CA GLN A 229 -12.38 -23.67 -0.14
C GLN A 229 -11.89 -23.26 1.26
N ARG A 230 -12.74 -23.40 2.27
CA ARG A 230 -12.38 -23.05 3.66
C ARG A 230 -11.27 -23.95 4.19
N GLU A 231 -11.40 -25.27 3.99
CA GLU A 231 -10.39 -26.25 4.38
C GLU A 231 -9.04 -25.96 3.68
N PHE A 232 -9.07 -25.66 2.38
CA PHE A 232 -7.90 -25.31 1.61
C PHE A 232 -7.20 -24.04 2.16
N GLU A 233 -7.96 -23.05 2.57
CA GLU A 233 -7.43 -21.81 3.16
C GLU A 233 -6.85 -22.02 4.54
N GLU A 234 -7.52 -22.83 5.39
CA GLU A 234 -7.02 -23.20 6.71
C GLU A 234 -5.71 -24.02 6.67
N MET A 235 -5.47 -24.74 5.58
CA MET A 235 -4.21 -25.47 5.35
C MET A 235 -3.03 -24.57 4.98
N PHE A 236 -3.19 -23.26 4.91
CA PHE A 236 -2.10 -22.35 4.64
C PHE A 236 -1.11 -22.34 5.80
N PRO A 237 0.21 -22.61 5.54
CA PRO A 237 1.17 -22.85 6.62
C PRO A 237 1.66 -21.60 7.35
N PHE A 238 1.25 -20.41 6.89
CA PHE A 238 1.66 -19.13 7.45
C PHE A 238 0.45 -18.38 8.00
N GLU A 239 0.68 -17.43 8.87
CA GLU A 239 -0.37 -16.51 9.32
C GLU A 239 -0.55 -15.38 8.28
N GLU A 240 -1.78 -15.15 7.86
CA GLU A 240 -2.10 -14.10 6.92
C GLU A 240 -2.03 -12.72 7.59
N THR A 241 -1.53 -11.73 6.85
CA THR A 241 -1.63 -10.35 7.27
C THR A 241 -3.05 -9.82 7.04
N ASP A 242 -3.45 -8.76 7.75
CA ASP A 242 -4.76 -8.13 7.57
C ASP A 242 -4.97 -7.67 6.12
N ASP A 243 -3.93 -7.14 5.48
CA ASP A 243 -3.99 -6.74 4.08
C ASP A 243 -4.21 -7.91 3.12
N GLN A 244 -3.59 -9.07 3.39
CA GLN A 244 -3.82 -10.28 2.61
C GLN A 244 -5.26 -10.76 2.74
N LEU A 245 -5.81 -10.79 3.97
CA LEU A 245 -7.20 -11.18 4.21
C LEU A 245 -8.17 -10.23 3.52
N MET A 246 -7.92 -8.92 3.58
CA MET A 246 -8.74 -7.92 2.87
C MET A 246 -8.67 -8.10 1.34
N ALA A 247 -7.48 -8.36 0.79
CA ALA A 247 -7.30 -8.58 -0.64
C ALA A 247 -8.00 -9.86 -1.12
N ILE A 248 -7.91 -10.94 -0.35
CA ILE A 248 -8.60 -12.21 -0.61
C ILE A 248 -10.11 -12.01 -0.58
N ALA A 249 -10.65 -11.37 0.47
CA ALA A 249 -12.07 -11.10 0.60
C ALA A 249 -12.60 -10.19 -0.52
N ALA A 250 -11.83 -9.19 -0.93
CA ALA A 250 -12.19 -8.30 -2.03
C ALA A 250 -12.17 -9.04 -3.37
N THR A 251 -11.17 -9.88 -3.63
CA THR A 251 -11.09 -10.70 -4.85
C THR A 251 -12.26 -11.67 -4.95
N LYS A 252 -12.61 -12.36 -3.87
CA LYS A 252 -13.74 -13.28 -3.82
C LYS A 252 -15.08 -12.56 -4.09
N ARG A 253 -15.30 -11.40 -3.45
CA ARG A 253 -16.51 -10.59 -3.70
C ARG A 253 -16.64 -10.16 -5.15
N ASP A 254 -15.53 -9.79 -5.80
CA ASP A 254 -15.55 -9.45 -7.22
C ASP A 254 -15.93 -10.65 -8.07
N MET A 255 -15.33 -11.82 -7.81
CA MET A 255 -15.64 -13.08 -8.50
C MET A 255 -17.09 -13.53 -8.28
N GLU A 256 -17.67 -13.32 -7.12
CA GLU A 256 -19.07 -13.63 -6.79
C GLU A 256 -20.07 -12.64 -7.39
N SER A 257 -19.59 -11.54 -7.92
CA SER A 257 -20.42 -10.54 -8.58
C SER A 257 -20.75 -10.91 -10.03
N ASN A 258 -21.86 -10.35 -10.58
CA ASN A 258 -22.19 -10.50 -11.99
C ASN A 258 -21.34 -9.65 -12.94
N LYS A 259 -20.34 -8.92 -12.41
CA LYS A 259 -19.45 -8.05 -13.17
C LYS A 259 -18.15 -8.78 -13.46
N ILE A 260 -17.56 -8.50 -14.61
CA ILE A 260 -16.24 -9.06 -14.95
C ILE A 260 -15.18 -8.39 -14.07
N MET A 261 -14.51 -9.17 -13.24
CA MET A 261 -13.43 -8.69 -12.37
C MET A 261 -12.22 -8.23 -13.20
N ASP A 262 -11.65 -7.07 -12.86
CA ASP A 262 -10.29 -6.67 -13.27
C ASP A 262 -9.59 -6.04 -12.08
N ARG A 263 -9.02 -6.90 -11.24
CA ARG A 263 -8.38 -6.48 -9.99
C ARG A 263 -6.86 -6.54 -10.09
N LEU A 264 -6.22 -5.48 -9.57
CA LEU A 264 -4.78 -5.39 -9.39
C LEU A 264 -4.41 -5.67 -7.94
N ILE A 265 -3.57 -6.66 -7.69
CA ILE A 265 -2.94 -6.89 -6.39
C ILE A 265 -1.54 -6.29 -6.44
N CYS A 266 -1.33 -5.22 -5.69
CA CYS A 266 -0.05 -4.54 -5.57
C CYS A 266 0.56 -4.86 -4.20
N GLY A 267 1.82 -5.21 -4.15
CA GLY A 267 2.52 -5.46 -2.89
C GLY A 267 3.96 -5.88 -3.16
N ASP A 268 4.82 -5.69 -2.19
CA ASP A 268 6.23 -6.01 -2.32
C ASP A 268 6.47 -7.48 -2.64
N VAL A 269 7.67 -7.77 -3.12
CA VAL A 269 8.11 -9.14 -3.36
C VAL A 269 8.11 -9.90 -2.04
N GLY A 270 7.44 -11.07 -1.99
CA GLY A 270 7.34 -11.89 -0.77
C GLY A 270 6.18 -11.50 0.17
N TYR A 271 5.27 -10.62 -0.25
CA TYR A 271 4.07 -10.23 0.55
C TYR A 271 2.86 -11.14 0.34
N GLY A 272 3.07 -12.32 -0.23
CA GLY A 272 2.01 -13.31 -0.37
C GLY A 272 0.99 -13.05 -1.49
N LYS A 273 1.29 -12.16 -2.47
CA LYS A 273 0.43 -11.95 -3.65
C LYS A 273 0.01 -13.25 -4.32
N THR A 274 0.93 -14.21 -4.40
CA THR A 274 0.70 -15.52 -5.01
C THR A 274 -0.36 -16.32 -4.26
N GLU A 275 -0.45 -16.22 -2.93
CA GLU A 275 -1.49 -16.92 -2.16
C GLU A 275 -2.88 -16.36 -2.47
N VAL A 276 -3.02 -15.04 -2.65
CA VAL A 276 -4.29 -14.45 -3.11
C VAL A 276 -4.70 -15.05 -4.46
N ALA A 277 -3.75 -15.19 -5.40
CA ALA A 277 -3.99 -15.79 -6.71
C ALA A 277 -4.33 -17.28 -6.62
N ILE A 278 -3.66 -18.03 -5.75
CA ILE A 278 -3.91 -19.45 -5.52
C ILE A 278 -5.33 -19.68 -5.01
N ARG A 279 -5.80 -18.89 -4.05
CA ARG A 279 -7.16 -18.98 -3.51
C ARG A 279 -8.23 -18.63 -4.54
N ALA A 280 -7.98 -17.61 -5.35
CA ALA A 280 -8.84 -17.25 -6.48
C ALA A 280 -8.90 -18.37 -7.54
N ALA A 281 -7.75 -18.96 -7.87
CA ALA A 281 -7.69 -20.10 -8.81
C ALA A 281 -8.44 -21.32 -8.29
N PHE A 282 -8.26 -21.65 -7.00
CA PHE A 282 -8.96 -22.76 -6.38
C PHE A 282 -10.48 -22.54 -6.43
N LYS A 283 -10.94 -21.32 -6.10
CA LYS A 283 -12.36 -20.95 -6.18
C LYS A 283 -12.92 -21.13 -7.60
N ALA A 284 -12.18 -20.67 -8.61
CA ALA A 284 -12.61 -20.82 -10.01
C ALA A 284 -12.74 -22.29 -10.43
N VAL A 285 -11.80 -23.14 -10.02
CA VAL A 285 -11.81 -24.57 -10.33
C VAL A 285 -12.95 -25.29 -9.62
N GLN A 286 -13.33 -24.88 -8.39
CA GLN A 286 -14.49 -25.45 -7.69
C GLN A 286 -15.80 -25.30 -8.49
N ASP A 287 -15.93 -24.23 -9.27
CA ASP A 287 -17.07 -24.00 -10.17
C ASP A 287 -16.88 -24.63 -11.57
N GLY A 288 -15.86 -25.48 -11.73
CA GLY A 288 -15.57 -26.16 -12.98
C GLY A 288 -14.98 -25.26 -14.07
N LYS A 289 -14.52 -24.06 -13.73
CA LYS A 289 -13.89 -23.11 -14.66
C LYS A 289 -12.40 -23.39 -14.80
N GLN A 290 -11.89 -23.18 -16.01
CA GLN A 290 -10.45 -23.27 -16.27
C GLN A 290 -9.75 -21.97 -15.88
N VAL A 291 -8.50 -22.09 -15.45
CA VAL A 291 -7.66 -20.96 -15.01
C VAL A 291 -6.39 -20.92 -15.83
N VAL A 292 -6.02 -19.72 -16.29
CA VAL A 292 -4.75 -19.45 -16.95
C VAL A 292 -3.90 -18.55 -16.05
N PHE A 293 -2.68 -18.96 -15.78
CA PHE A 293 -1.71 -18.10 -15.11
C PHE A 293 -0.55 -17.75 -16.07
N LEU A 294 -0.56 -16.52 -16.52
CA LEU A 294 0.43 -15.95 -17.41
C LEU A 294 1.59 -15.34 -16.63
N VAL A 295 2.78 -15.78 -16.90
CA VAL A 295 4.01 -15.33 -16.23
C VAL A 295 5.09 -14.92 -17.25
N PRO A 296 6.00 -14.00 -16.92
CA PRO A 296 6.93 -13.44 -17.90
C PRO A 296 8.06 -14.38 -18.31
N THR A 297 8.45 -15.37 -17.51
CA THR A 297 9.60 -16.26 -17.77
C THR A 297 9.28 -17.72 -17.49
N THR A 298 10.02 -18.61 -18.17
CA THR A 298 9.89 -20.08 -18.02
C THR A 298 10.23 -20.55 -16.62
N ILE A 299 11.21 -19.93 -15.97
CA ILE A 299 11.62 -20.28 -14.60
C ILE A 299 10.53 -19.90 -13.60
N LEU A 300 9.91 -18.75 -13.75
CA LEU A 300 8.75 -18.37 -12.94
C LEU A 300 7.57 -19.30 -13.17
N ALA A 301 7.33 -19.72 -14.41
CA ALA A 301 6.30 -20.70 -14.70
C ALA A 301 6.54 -22.00 -13.95
N GLN A 302 7.79 -22.45 -13.86
CA GLN A 302 8.16 -23.64 -13.10
C GLN A 302 7.98 -23.44 -11.60
N GLN A 303 8.39 -22.30 -11.04
CA GLN A 303 8.20 -22.00 -9.62
C GLN A 303 6.72 -21.97 -9.24
N HIS A 304 5.92 -21.22 -9.98
CA HIS A 304 4.48 -21.17 -9.73
C HIS A 304 3.81 -22.52 -9.91
N TYR A 305 4.21 -23.29 -10.94
CA TYR A 305 3.72 -24.65 -11.14
C TYR A 305 3.99 -25.52 -9.90
N ASN A 306 5.22 -25.53 -9.41
CA ASN A 306 5.59 -26.30 -8.21
C ASN A 306 4.79 -25.84 -6.98
N THR A 307 4.64 -24.54 -6.79
CA THR A 307 3.87 -23.96 -5.66
C THR A 307 2.39 -24.37 -5.73
N PHE A 308 1.77 -24.26 -6.90
CA PHE A 308 0.37 -24.63 -7.10
C PHE A 308 0.16 -26.14 -6.92
N VAL A 309 1.02 -26.96 -7.49
CA VAL A 309 0.96 -28.43 -7.31
C VAL A 309 1.11 -28.81 -5.84
N GLN A 310 2.08 -28.22 -5.14
CA GLN A 310 2.29 -28.49 -3.73
C GLN A 310 1.09 -28.04 -2.86
N ARG A 311 0.52 -26.89 -3.15
CA ARG A 311 -0.59 -26.30 -2.41
C ARG A 311 -1.90 -27.06 -2.64
N MET A 312 -2.11 -27.62 -3.84
CA MET A 312 -3.33 -28.30 -4.26
C MET A 312 -3.19 -29.84 -4.34
N LYS A 313 -2.09 -30.40 -3.79
CA LYS A 313 -1.76 -31.84 -3.93
C LYS A 313 -2.83 -32.79 -3.37
N ASP A 314 -3.59 -32.36 -2.38
CA ASP A 314 -4.61 -33.15 -1.70
C ASP A 314 -6.00 -33.03 -2.35
N TYR A 315 -6.10 -32.30 -3.48
CA TYR A 315 -7.34 -32.08 -4.22
C TYR A 315 -7.24 -32.63 -5.64
N PRO A 316 -8.35 -33.10 -6.24
CA PRO A 316 -8.38 -33.67 -7.57
C PRO A 316 -8.32 -32.58 -8.66
N ILE A 317 -7.29 -31.73 -8.61
CA ILE A 317 -7.09 -30.61 -9.55
C ILE A 317 -5.90 -30.92 -10.43
N ARG A 318 -6.10 -30.86 -11.74
CA ARG A 318 -5.04 -31.09 -12.70
C ARG A 318 -4.41 -29.77 -13.14
N ILE A 319 -3.14 -29.62 -12.78
CA ILE A 319 -2.32 -28.43 -13.11
C ILE A 319 -1.29 -28.82 -14.15
N GLU A 320 -1.19 -28.05 -15.22
CA GLU A 320 -0.21 -28.28 -16.27
C GLU A 320 0.62 -27.01 -16.54
N GLN A 321 1.85 -27.23 -16.97
CA GLN A 321 2.76 -26.17 -17.35
C GLN A 321 2.91 -26.10 -18.86
N MET A 322 2.76 -24.92 -19.44
CA MET A 322 3.04 -24.63 -20.84
C MET A 322 4.29 -23.78 -20.97
N SER A 323 5.42 -24.44 -21.05
CA SER A 323 6.72 -23.82 -21.24
C SER A 323 7.59 -24.70 -22.14
N ARG A 324 8.77 -24.22 -22.51
CA ARG A 324 9.74 -24.97 -23.35
C ARG A 324 10.32 -26.21 -22.67
N PHE A 325 10.12 -26.35 -21.36
CA PHE A 325 10.51 -27.58 -20.65
C PHE A 325 9.69 -28.80 -21.07
N ARG A 326 8.52 -28.56 -21.67
CA ARG A 326 7.69 -29.63 -22.22
C ARG A 326 8.05 -29.91 -23.69
N THR A 327 8.17 -31.16 -24.02
CA THR A 327 8.37 -31.57 -25.40
C THR A 327 7.18 -31.18 -26.29
N PRO A 328 7.35 -31.00 -27.61
CA PRO A 328 6.24 -30.69 -28.51
C PRO A 328 5.07 -31.67 -28.40
N ALA A 329 5.34 -32.95 -28.19
CA ALA A 329 4.32 -33.98 -28.03
C ALA A 329 3.52 -33.79 -26.73
N GLN A 330 4.22 -33.44 -25.63
CA GLN A 330 3.57 -33.12 -24.34
C GLN A 330 2.71 -31.86 -24.45
N GLN A 331 3.23 -30.81 -25.11
CA GLN A 331 2.47 -29.57 -25.33
C GLN A 331 1.19 -29.82 -26.12
N LYS A 332 1.29 -30.62 -27.22
CA LYS A 332 0.11 -30.98 -28.01
C LYS A 332 -0.93 -31.72 -27.18
N LYS A 333 -0.51 -32.65 -26.33
CA LYS A 333 -1.40 -33.37 -25.43
C LYS A 333 -2.09 -32.43 -24.44
N VAL A 334 -1.36 -31.48 -23.84
CA VAL A 334 -1.93 -30.50 -22.92
C VAL A 334 -2.98 -29.61 -23.63
N ILE A 335 -2.71 -29.17 -24.87
CA ILE A 335 -3.66 -28.39 -25.67
C ILE A 335 -4.95 -29.19 -25.94
N GLU A 336 -4.82 -30.45 -26.32
CA GLU A 336 -5.98 -31.33 -26.54
C GLU A 336 -6.78 -31.54 -25.24
N ASP A 337 -6.10 -31.74 -24.12
CA ASP A 337 -6.72 -31.93 -22.82
C ASP A 337 -7.39 -30.63 -22.31
N LEU A 338 -6.80 -29.44 -22.54
CA LEU A 338 -7.41 -28.14 -22.25
C LEU A 338 -8.71 -27.94 -23.04
N LYS A 339 -8.70 -28.28 -24.33
CA LYS A 339 -9.89 -28.21 -25.18
C LYS A 339 -11.02 -29.15 -24.71
N LYS A 340 -10.66 -30.28 -24.12
CA LYS A 340 -11.63 -31.25 -23.55
C LYS A 340 -12.09 -30.83 -22.15
N GLY A 341 -11.44 -29.88 -21.49
CA GLY A 341 -11.68 -29.47 -20.10
C GLY A 341 -11.13 -30.50 -19.08
N LEU A 342 -10.09 -31.22 -19.45
CA LEU A 342 -9.40 -32.18 -18.58
C LEU A 342 -8.22 -31.57 -17.81
N VAL A 343 -7.91 -30.31 -18.05
CA VAL A 343 -6.90 -29.53 -17.33
C VAL A 343 -7.60 -28.34 -16.71
N ASP A 344 -7.45 -28.18 -15.40
CA ASP A 344 -8.11 -27.14 -14.63
C ASP A 344 -7.30 -25.84 -14.61
N ILE A 345 -5.99 -25.96 -14.41
CA ILE A 345 -5.09 -24.80 -14.32
C ILE A 345 -3.92 -24.99 -15.28
N VAL A 346 -3.66 -24.00 -16.11
CA VAL A 346 -2.47 -23.97 -16.95
C VAL A 346 -1.60 -22.76 -16.58
N ILE A 347 -0.33 -23.01 -16.30
CA ILE A 347 0.66 -21.98 -15.96
C ILE A 347 1.69 -21.92 -17.09
N GLY A 348 1.91 -20.73 -17.64
CA GLY A 348 2.87 -20.61 -18.73
C GLY A 348 3.26 -19.20 -19.07
N THR A 349 4.21 -19.11 -20.02
CA THR A 349 4.65 -17.83 -20.57
C THR A 349 3.71 -17.41 -21.72
N HIS A 350 4.16 -16.48 -22.57
CA HIS A 350 3.40 -16.04 -23.76
C HIS A 350 2.85 -17.19 -24.64
N ARG A 351 3.32 -18.42 -24.45
CA ARG A 351 2.82 -19.62 -25.14
C ARG A 351 1.34 -19.87 -24.86
N VAL A 352 0.84 -19.55 -23.67
CA VAL A 352 -0.59 -19.71 -23.33
C VAL A 352 -1.50 -18.72 -24.09
N LEU A 353 -0.92 -17.67 -24.70
CA LEU A 353 -1.61 -16.69 -25.54
C LEU A 353 -1.60 -17.05 -27.04
N SER A 354 -1.05 -18.19 -27.42
CA SER A 354 -0.94 -18.61 -28.82
C SER A 354 -2.31 -19.00 -29.38
N SER A 355 -2.49 -18.82 -30.68
CA SER A 355 -3.80 -19.02 -31.36
C SER A 355 -4.28 -20.48 -31.38
N ASP A 356 -3.39 -21.42 -31.18
CA ASP A 356 -3.69 -22.84 -31.08
C ASP A 356 -4.16 -23.29 -29.69
N MET A 357 -4.04 -22.41 -28.68
CA MET A 357 -4.58 -22.63 -27.32
C MET A 357 -6.08 -22.43 -27.33
N GLN A 358 -6.81 -23.48 -27.06
CA GLN A 358 -8.26 -23.48 -26.97
C GLN A 358 -8.68 -23.95 -25.58
N TYR A 359 -9.40 -23.11 -24.88
CA TYR A 359 -9.96 -23.39 -23.56
C TYR A 359 -11.43 -23.76 -23.70
N LYS A 360 -11.86 -24.79 -22.99
CA LYS A 360 -13.27 -25.22 -23.02
C LYS A 360 -14.16 -24.21 -22.30
N ASP A 361 -13.74 -23.79 -21.11
CA ASP A 361 -14.50 -22.86 -20.27
C ASP A 361 -13.56 -22.06 -19.36
N LEU A 362 -12.89 -21.05 -19.95
CA LEU A 362 -11.97 -20.18 -19.22
C LEU A 362 -12.75 -19.20 -18.34
N GLY A 363 -12.56 -19.26 -17.02
CA GLY A 363 -13.22 -18.37 -16.04
C GLY A 363 -12.29 -17.33 -15.41
N LEU A 364 -10.99 -17.64 -15.26
CA LEU A 364 -10.04 -16.75 -14.60
C LEU A 364 -8.72 -16.66 -15.36
N LEU A 365 -8.29 -15.44 -15.64
CA LEU A 365 -6.97 -15.11 -16.17
C LEU A 365 -6.16 -14.40 -15.10
N MET A 366 -5.09 -15.02 -14.65
CA MET A 366 -4.12 -14.43 -13.75
C MET A 366 -2.88 -13.97 -14.51
N ILE A 367 -2.33 -12.81 -14.18
CA ILE A 367 -1.18 -12.22 -14.86
C ILE A 367 -0.18 -11.76 -13.82
N ASP A 368 1.04 -12.28 -13.88
CA ASP A 368 2.14 -11.79 -13.06
C ASP A 368 2.97 -10.77 -13.85
N GLU A 369 3.25 -9.62 -13.24
CA GLU A 369 4.08 -8.54 -13.78
C GLU A 369 3.68 -8.13 -15.22
N GLU A 370 2.42 -7.73 -15.44
CA GLU A 370 1.83 -7.36 -16.75
C GLU A 370 2.71 -6.39 -17.57
N GLN A 371 3.47 -5.52 -16.89
CA GLN A 371 4.35 -4.54 -17.52
C GLN A 371 5.50 -5.14 -18.32
N ARG A 372 5.86 -6.41 -18.07
CA ARG A 372 6.96 -7.09 -18.73
C ARG A 372 6.60 -7.68 -20.08
N PHE A 373 5.31 -7.70 -20.43
CA PHE A 373 4.85 -8.19 -21.71
C PHE A 373 4.94 -7.13 -22.80
N GLY A 374 5.41 -7.52 -23.98
CA GLY A 374 5.48 -6.66 -25.16
C GLY A 374 4.10 -6.25 -25.71
N VAL A 375 4.07 -5.25 -26.59
CA VAL A 375 2.84 -4.68 -27.15
C VAL A 375 1.94 -5.73 -27.77
N THR A 376 2.47 -6.63 -28.60
CA THR A 376 1.73 -7.70 -29.28
C THR A 376 1.06 -8.67 -28.30
N HIS A 377 1.75 -8.96 -27.19
CA HIS A 377 1.20 -9.81 -26.14
C HIS A 377 0.10 -9.09 -25.36
N LYS A 378 0.25 -7.79 -25.10
CA LYS A 378 -0.78 -6.97 -24.45
C LYS A 378 -2.08 -6.90 -25.24
N GLU A 379 -2.00 -6.86 -26.57
CA GLU A 379 -3.20 -6.91 -27.41
C GLU A 379 -3.91 -8.27 -27.32
N LYS A 380 -3.16 -9.37 -27.30
CA LYS A 380 -3.74 -10.71 -27.09
C LYS A 380 -4.37 -10.86 -25.70
N ILE A 381 -3.68 -10.36 -24.67
CA ILE A 381 -4.21 -10.29 -23.30
C ILE A 381 -5.52 -9.50 -23.27
N LYS A 382 -5.57 -8.35 -23.95
CA LYS A 382 -6.77 -7.52 -24.03
C LYS A 382 -7.97 -8.30 -24.60
N LYS A 383 -7.78 -9.10 -25.65
CA LYS A 383 -8.83 -9.94 -26.23
C LYS A 383 -9.33 -11.02 -25.27
N MET A 384 -8.41 -11.66 -24.51
CA MET A 384 -8.79 -12.65 -23.51
C MET A 384 -9.55 -12.04 -22.33
N LYS A 385 -9.30 -10.77 -22.01
CA LYS A 385 -9.93 -10.04 -20.90
C LYS A 385 -11.42 -9.68 -21.15
N GLU A 386 -11.92 -9.79 -22.35
CA GLU A 386 -13.27 -9.27 -22.70
C GLU A 386 -14.41 -9.96 -21.95
N ASN A 387 -14.28 -11.26 -21.63
CA ASN A 387 -15.36 -12.05 -21.01
C ASN A 387 -14.87 -12.93 -19.86
N VAL A 388 -13.72 -12.67 -19.29
CA VAL A 388 -13.07 -13.50 -18.28
C VAL A 388 -12.61 -12.62 -17.12
N ASP A 389 -12.75 -13.09 -15.90
CA ASP A 389 -12.21 -12.43 -14.73
C ASP A 389 -10.69 -12.36 -14.78
N VAL A 390 -10.16 -11.19 -14.40
CA VAL A 390 -8.73 -10.91 -14.48
C VAL A 390 -8.18 -10.50 -13.12
N LEU A 391 -7.15 -11.22 -12.69
CA LEU A 391 -6.37 -10.91 -11.50
C LEU A 391 -4.92 -10.63 -11.89
N THR A 392 -4.45 -9.41 -11.71
CA THR A 392 -3.07 -9.04 -12.02
C THR A 392 -2.27 -8.85 -10.75
N LEU A 393 -1.07 -9.44 -10.72
CA LEU A 393 -0.13 -9.30 -9.61
C LEU A 393 1.02 -8.40 -10.03
N THR A 394 1.47 -7.50 -9.15
CA THR A 394 2.67 -6.69 -9.39
C THR A 394 3.36 -6.28 -8.10
N ALA A 395 4.69 -6.23 -8.14
CA ALA A 395 5.48 -5.68 -7.02
C ALA A 395 5.61 -4.16 -7.13
N THR A 396 5.68 -3.63 -8.35
CA THR A 396 5.80 -2.19 -8.60
C THR A 396 4.86 -1.83 -9.75
N PRO A 397 3.69 -1.26 -9.47
CA PRO A 397 2.77 -0.89 -10.53
C PRO A 397 3.44 0.16 -11.43
N ILE A 398 3.31 -0.01 -12.74
CA ILE A 398 3.70 1.06 -13.67
C ILE A 398 2.79 2.26 -13.42
N PRO A 399 3.32 3.48 -13.59
CA PRO A 399 2.57 4.70 -13.35
C PRO A 399 1.18 4.74 -14.01
N ARG A 400 1.07 4.25 -15.26
CA ARG A 400 -0.22 4.17 -15.98
C ARG A 400 -1.23 3.26 -15.31
N THR A 401 -0.82 2.04 -14.92
CA THR A 401 -1.70 1.05 -14.27
C THR A 401 -2.14 1.56 -12.89
N LEU A 402 -1.19 2.17 -12.16
CA LEU A 402 -1.45 2.81 -10.89
C LEU A 402 -2.46 3.96 -11.05
N HIS A 403 -2.26 4.81 -12.06
CA HIS A 403 -3.16 5.92 -12.35
C HIS A 403 -4.59 5.44 -12.68
N MET A 404 -4.74 4.40 -13.52
CA MET A 404 -6.05 3.81 -13.82
C MET A 404 -6.75 3.26 -12.58
N SER A 405 -6.00 2.71 -11.64
CA SER A 405 -6.55 2.20 -10.37
C SER A 405 -6.93 3.33 -9.42
N LEU A 406 -6.10 4.37 -9.32
CA LEU A 406 -6.38 5.55 -8.48
C LEU A 406 -7.63 6.34 -8.95
N VAL A 407 -7.91 6.31 -10.24
CA VAL A 407 -9.10 6.95 -10.85
C VAL A 407 -10.34 6.03 -10.76
N GLY A 408 -10.23 4.86 -10.12
CA GLY A 408 -11.37 3.94 -9.94
C GLY A 408 -11.85 3.25 -11.23
N ILE A 409 -10.95 3.12 -12.23
CA ILE A 409 -11.22 2.39 -13.47
C ILE A 409 -10.87 0.92 -13.34
N ARG A 410 -9.94 0.60 -12.44
CA ARG A 410 -9.49 -0.74 -12.13
C ARG A 410 -9.48 -0.93 -10.62
N ASP A 411 -10.07 -2.01 -10.15
CA ASP A 411 -10.04 -2.35 -8.73
C ASP A 411 -8.62 -2.68 -8.27
N MET A 412 -8.26 -2.23 -7.08
CA MET A 412 -6.91 -2.42 -6.54
C MET A 412 -6.95 -2.83 -5.08
N SER A 413 -6.09 -3.78 -4.74
CA SER A 413 -5.75 -4.12 -3.35
C SER A 413 -4.24 -3.95 -3.15
N VAL A 414 -3.86 -3.28 -2.08
CA VAL A 414 -2.45 -3.03 -1.75
C VAL A 414 -2.08 -3.83 -0.50
N LEU A 415 -0.98 -4.57 -0.58
CA LEU A 415 -0.39 -5.30 0.54
C LEU A 415 0.79 -4.46 1.06
N GLU A 416 0.58 -3.72 2.14
CA GLU A 416 1.60 -2.86 2.77
C GLU A 416 2.22 -3.52 3.99
N GLU A 417 1.54 -4.48 4.59
CA GLU A 417 1.96 -5.17 5.78
C GLU A 417 2.87 -6.36 5.44
N ALA A 418 4.09 -6.34 5.99
CA ALA A 418 5.04 -7.42 5.80
C ALA A 418 4.66 -8.65 6.63
N PRO A 419 4.82 -9.88 6.11
CA PRO A 419 4.75 -11.08 6.92
C PRO A 419 5.71 -11.03 8.13
N GLU A 420 5.29 -11.53 9.29
CA GLU A 420 6.02 -11.40 10.57
C GLU A 420 7.47 -11.90 10.53
N GLU A 421 7.80 -12.89 9.70
CA GLU A 421 9.13 -13.49 9.63
C GLU A 421 10.15 -12.68 8.80
N ARG A 422 9.72 -11.60 8.15
CA ARG A 422 10.56 -10.85 7.22
C ARG A 422 11.31 -9.71 7.90
N GLN A 423 12.65 -9.69 7.73
CA GLN A 423 13.48 -8.61 8.23
C GLN A 423 13.76 -7.55 7.14
N PRO A 424 13.90 -6.27 7.52
CA PRO A 424 14.32 -5.21 6.60
C PRO A 424 15.70 -5.50 6.01
N ILE A 425 15.87 -5.16 4.72
CA ILE A 425 17.13 -5.34 4.01
C ILE A 425 18.06 -4.18 4.34
N GLN A 426 19.21 -4.48 4.92
CA GLN A 426 20.24 -3.49 5.22
C GLN A 426 20.81 -2.94 3.92
N THR A 427 20.50 -1.68 3.63
CA THR A 427 20.82 -1.05 2.33
C THR A 427 21.95 -0.03 2.51
N TYR A 428 23.04 -0.22 1.77
CA TYR A 428 24.20 0.66 1.75
C TYR A 428 24.37 1.29 0.38
N VAL A 429 24.53 2.61 0.33
CA VAL A 429 24.83 3.37 -0.89
C VAL A 429 26.24 3.92 -0.73
N MET A 430 27.18 3.50 -1.58
CA MET A 430 28.59 3.83 -1.43
C MET A 430 29.35 3.83 -2.73
N GLU A 431 30.53 4.44 -2.72
CA GLU A 431 31.49 4.30 -3.82
C GLU A 431 32.02 2.86 -3.94
N TYR A 432 32.32 2.46 -5.18
CA TYR A 432 32.87 1.13 -5.44
C TYR A 432 34.22 0.92 -4.72
N ASN A 433 34.28 -0.12 -3.90
CA ASN A 433 35.48 -0.51 -3.15
C ASN A 433 35.62 -2.04 -3.21
N GLU A 434 36.75 -2.53 -3.71
CA GLU A 434 37.02 -3.96 -3.89
C GLU A 434 37.13 -4.72 -2.56
N GLU A 435 37.66 -4.07 -1.52
CA GLU A 435 37.78 -4.69 -0.20
C GLU A 435 36.39 -4.93 0.41
N MET A 436 35.50 -3.94 0.29
CA MET A 436 34.12 -4.08 0.75
C MET A 436 33.35 -5.15 -0.03
N VAL A 437 33.57 -5.25 -1.35
CA VAL A 437 33.00 -6.32 -2.18
C VAL A 437 33.47 -7.68 -1.70
N ARG A 438 34.77 -7.86 -1.48
CA ARG A 438 35.35 -9.09 -0.99
C ARG A 438 34.79 -9.46 0.39
N GLU A 439 34.75 -8.49 1.32
CA GLU A 439 34.23 -8.70 2.67
C GLU A 439 32.75 -9.09 2.64
N ALA A 440 31.92 -8.39 1.88
CA ALA A 440 30.49 -8.68 1.74
C ALA A 440 30.26 -10.11 1.20
N ILE A 441 31.02 -10.52 0.18
CA ILE A 441 30.94 -11.87 -0.39
C ILE A 441 31.42 -12.90 0.64
N THR A 442 32.58 -12.73 1.23
CA THR A 442 33.17 -13.69 2.20
C THR A 442 32.26 -13.88 3.40
N ARG A 443 31.65 -12.80 3.90
CA ARG A 443 30.67 -12.84 4.98
C ARG A 443 29.44 -13.68 4.61
N GLU A 444 28.93 -13.56 3.39
CA GLU A 444 27.78 -14.34 2.94
C GLU A 444 28.14 -15.82 2.79
N LEU A 445 29.28 -16.13 2.18
CA LEU A 445 29.74 -17.50 2.00
C LEU A 445 30.05 -18.18 3.33
N SER A 446 30.57 -17.46 4.32
CA SER A 446 30.87 -18.02 5.65
C SER A 446 29.64 -18.52 6.40
N ARG A 447 28.45 -18.03 6.01
CA ARG A 447 27.16 -18.49 6.55
C ARG A 447 26.38 -19.41 5.60
N ASN A 448 27.07 -19.98 4.60
CA ASN A 448 26.52 -20.85 3.54
C ASN A 448 25.40 -20.16 2.73
N GLY A 449 25.49 -18.85 2.56
CA GLY A 449 24.60 -18.09 1.68
C GLY A 449 25.18 -17.92 0.28
N GLN A 450 24.35 -17.42 -0.63
CA GLN A 450 24.71 -17.12 -2.02
C GLN A 450 24.64 -15.61 -2.27
N VAL A 451 25.34 -15.14 -3.29
CA VAL A 451 25.47 -13.72 -3.63
C VAL A 451 25.02 -13.45 -5.05
N TYR A 452 24.17 -12.42 -5.21
CA TYR A 452 23.95 -11.77 -6.49
C TYR A 452 24.94 -10.62 -6.67
N TYR A 453 25.62 -10.61 -7.83
CA TYR A 453 26.43 -9.48 -8.25
C TYR A 453 25.86 -8.91 -9.56
N VAL A 454 25.23 -7.75 -9.49
CA VAL A 454 24.56 -7.11 -10.63
C VAL A 454 25.56 -6.26 -11.39
N TYR A 455 25.80 -6.63 -12.65
CA TYR A 455 26.73 -5.94 -13.56
C TYR A 455 26.11 -5.82 -14.95
N ASN A 456 25.57 -4.65 -15.28
CA ASN A 456 24.77 -4.45 -16.46
C ASN A 456 25.59 -4.08 -17.73
N ARG A 457 26.67 -4.84 -18.01
CA ARG A 457 27.50 -4.70 -19.21
C ARG A 457 27.84 -6.07 -19.77
N VAL A 458 27.10 -6.49 -20.79
CA VAL A 458 27.23 -7.83 -21.39
C VAL A 458 28.64 -8.10 -21.89
N ASN A 459 29.29 -7.14 -22.57
CA ASN A 459 30.62 -7.35 -23.21
C ASN A 459 31.75 -7.61 -22.22
N THR A 460 31.63 -7.22 -20.97
CA THR A 460 32.67 -7.31 -19.93
C THR A 460 32.22 -8.10 -18.70
N ILE A 461 31.08 -8.76 -18.77
CA ILE A 461 30.53 -9.51 -17.61
C ILE A 461 31.40 -10.72 -17.26
N ALA A 462 31.96 -11.40 -18.28
CA ALA A 462 32.88 -12.51 -18.11
C ALA A 462 34.18 -12.09 -17.41
N ASP A 463 34.73 -10.92 -17.77
CA ASP A 463 35.92 -10.35 -17.12
C ASP A 463 35.62 -9.98 -15.65
N MET A 464 34.42 -9.46 -15.39
CA MET A 464 33.99 -9.15 -14.02
C MET A 464 33.84 -10.43 -13.20
N ALA A 465 33.24 -11.49 -13.74
CA ALA A 465 33.13 -12.77 -13.07
C ALA A 465 34.50 -13.38 -12.77
N ALA A 466 35.43 -13.30 -13.72
CA ALA A 466 36.82 -13.74 -13.51
C ALA A 466 37.53 -12.90 -12.43
N LYS A 467 37.28 -11.58 -12.40
CA LYS A 467 37.81 -10.69 -11.37
C LYS A 467 37.29 -11.07 -9.97
N ILE A 468 35.99 -11.33 -9.84
CA ILE A 468 35.40 -11.76 -8.57
C ILE A 468 35.96 -13.12 -8.15
N GLY A 469 36.09 -14.08 -9.07
CA GLY A 469 36.71 -15.38 -8.79
C GLY A 469 38.16 -15.28 -8.29
N LYS A 470 38.93 -14.26 -8.76
CA LYS A 470 40.26 -13.99 -8.22
C LYS A 470 40.23 -13.38 -6.82
N MET A 471 39.20 -12.58 -6.52
CA MET A 471 39.04 -11.98 -5.18
C MET A 471 38.66 -13.02 -4.11
N VAL A 472 37.86 -14.04 -4.52
CA VAL A 472 37.36 -15.11 -3.64
C VAL A 472 37.59 -16.47 -4.32
N PRO A 473 38.83 -17.01 -4.27
CA PRO A 473 39.22 -18.20 -5.03
C PRO A 473 38.43 -19.47 -4.68
N ASP A 474 37.91 -19.54 -3.46
CA ASP A 474 37.17 -20.70 -2.95
C ASP A 474 35.70 -20.75 -3.38
N ALA A 475 35.23 -19.72 -4.10
CA ALA A 475 33.83 -19.61 -4.51
C ALA A 475 33.61 -20.02 -5.96
N ASN A 476 32.51 -20.74 -6.21
CA ASN A 476 32.07 -21.04 -7.57
C ASN A 476 31.34 -19.82 -8.15
N VAL A 477 31.97 -19.15 -9.11
CA VAL A 477 31.44 -17.96 -9.77
C VAL A 477 30.95 -18.30 -11.18
N ALA A 478 29.71 -17.94 -11.46
CA ALA A 478 29.17 -18.00 -12.80
C ALA A 478 28.61 -16.63 -13.23
N PHE A 479 28.43 -16.44 -14.53
CA PHE A 479 27.78 -15.23 -15.05
C PHE A 479 26.62 -15.57 -15.97
N ALA A 480 25.65 -14.63 -16.02
CA ALA A 480 24.46 -14.77 -16.83
C ALA A 480 23.98 -13.43 -17.42
N HIS A 481 23.57 -13.42 -18.68
CA HIS A 481 23.04 -12.24 -19.35
C HIS A 481 22.00 -12.58 -20.42
N GLY A 482 21.17 -11.60 -20.79
CA GLY A 482 20.04 -11.79 -21.69
C GLY A 482 20.37 -12.13 -23.15
N GLN A 483 21.64 -12.08 -23.56
CA GLN A 483 22.07 -12.50 -24.92
C GLN A 483 22.55 -13.95 -24.98
N MET A 484 22.64 -14.63 -23.83
CA MET A 484 22.89 -16.08 -23.81
C MET A 484 21.72 -16.84 -24.38
N SER A 485 21.99 -18.03 -24.89
CA SER A 485 20.92 -18.93 -25.27
C SER A 485 20.07 -19.25 -24.03
N GLU A 486 18.77 -19.36 -24.21
CA GLU A 486 17.87 -19.62 -23.10
C GLU A 486 18.20 -20.93 -22.38
N ARG A 487 18.70 -21.95 -23.09
CA ARG A 487 19.15 -23.22 -22.49
C ARG A 487 20.35 -23.05 -21.56
N GLU A 488 21.32 -22.21 -21.94
CA GLU A 488 22.48 -21.90 -21.10
C GLU A 488 22.06 -21.11 -19.86
N LEU A 489 21.21 -20.09 -20.06
CA LEU A 489 20.70 -19.30 -18.98
C LEU A 489 19.94 -20.15 -17.96
N GLU A 490 19.06 -21.03 -18.44
CA GLU A 490 18.30 -21.94 -17.60
C GLU A 490 19.22 -22.89 -16.83
N LYS A 491 20.22 -23.46 -17.47
CA LYS A 491 21.20 -24.35 -16.83
C LYS A 491 21.94 -23.63 -15.70
N ILE A 492 22.43 -22.42 -15.95
CA ILE A 492 23.13 -21.62 -14.94
C ILE A 492 22.19 -21.31 -13.78
N MET A 493 20.96 -20.89 -14.06
CA MET A 493 19.99 -20.58 -13.02
C MET A 493 19.61 -21.82 -12.19
N PHE A 494 19.45 -22.99 -12.80
CA PHE A 494 19.23 -24.23 -12.06
C PHE A 494 20.42 -24.60 -11.17
N SER A 495 21.64 -24.54 -11.68
CA SER A 495 22.83 -24.78 -10.86
C SER A 495 22.95 -23.77 -9.70
N PHE A 496 22.55 -22.52 -9.92
CA PHE A 496 22.53 -21.53 -8.85
C PHE A 496 21.42 -21.80 -7.82
N ILE A 497 20.22 -22.16 -8.24
CA ILE A 497 19.12 -22.55 -7.34
C ILE A 497 19.50 -23.77 -6.49
N ASN A 498 20.19 -24.74 -7.08
CA ASN A 498 20.64 -25.95 -6.39
C ASN A 498 21.85 -25.74 -5.49
N GLY A 499 22.42 -24.51 -5.42
CA GLY A 499 23.56 -24.22 -4.59
C GLY A 499 24.92 -24.69 -5.16
N GLU A 500 24.99 -25.07 -6.43
CA GLU A 500 26.24 -25.45 -7.11
C GLU A 500 27.11 -24.24 -7.47
N ILE A 501 26.50 -23.05 -7.51
CA ILE A 501 27.12 -21.77 -7.79
C ILE A 501 26.92 -20.88 -6.55
N ASP A 502 27.99 -20.30 -6.04
CA ASP A 502 27.97 -19.45 -4.86
C ASP A 502 27.69 -17.99 -5.22
N ILE A 503 28.24 -17.52 -6.33
CA ILE A 503 28.14 -16.14 -6.77
C ILE A 503 27.66 -16.11 -8.21
N LEU A 504 26.52 -15.46 -8.43
CA LEU A 504 26.00 -15.21 -9.77
C LEU A 504 26.21 -13.76 -10.19
N VAL A 505 27.10 -13.54 -11.14
CA VAL A 505 27.29 -12.25 -11.80
C VAL A 505 26.26 -12.13 -12.91
N ALA A 506 25.30 -11.23 -12.79
CA ALA A 506 24.21 -11.16 -13.73
C ALA A 506 23.91 -9.71 -14.16
N THR A 507 23.38 -9.58 -15.38
CA THR A 507 22.72 -8.33 -15.79
C THR A 507 21.37 -8.22 -15.06
N THR A 508 20.54 -7.25 -15.43
CA THR A 508 19.20 -7.06 -14.88
C THR A 508 18.22 -8.23 -15.10
N ILE A 509 18.67 -9.32 -15.70
CA ILE A 509 17.84 -10.53 -15.88
C ILE A 509 17.32 -11.11 -14.56
N ILE A 510 18.05 -10.93 -13.45
CA ILE A 510 17.62 -11.39 -12.12
C ILE A 510 16.42 -10.59 -11.57
N GLU A 511 16.08 -9.48 -12.18
CA GLU A 511 14.89 -8.67 -11.90
C GLU A 511 13.58 -9.45 -12.15
N THR A 512 13.64 -10.63 -12.79
CA THR A 512 12.49 -11.41 -13.25
C THR A 512 11.73 -12.22 -12.19
N GLY A 513 11.83 -11.89 -10.92
CA GLY A 513 10.90 -12.44 -9.91
C GLY A 513 11.30 -13.74 -9.23
N LEU A 514 12.45 -14.33 -9.59
CA LEU A 514 12.92 -15.59 -9.00
C LEU A 514 13.03 -15.51 -7.47
N ASP A 515 12.52 -16.53 -6.81
CA ASP A 515 12.63 -16.71 -5.38
C ASP A 515 13.72 -17.71 -5.04
N ILE A 516 14.84 -17.22 -4.50
CA ILE A 516 15.95 -18.06 -4.04
C ILE A 516 16.25 -17.66 -2.60
N SER A 517 15.75 -18.43 -1.67
CA SER A 517 15.81 -18.15 -0.24
C SER A 517 17.23 -18.07 0.36
N ASN A 518 18.21 -18.72 -0.30
CA ASN A 518 19.59 -18.73 0.15
C ASN A 518 20.42 -17.51 -0.27
N VAL A 519 19.89 -16.65 -1.15
CA VAL A 519 20.57 -15.41 -1.56
C VAL A 519 20.19 -14.28 -0.61
N ASN A 520 21.11 -13.90 0.26
CA ASN A 520 20.90 -12.84 1.24
C ASN A 520 21.81 -11.63 1.05
N THR A 521 22.68 -11.63 0.07
CA THR A 521 23.50 -10.48 -0.29
C THR A 521 23.39 -10.16 -1.77
N ILE A 522 23.12 -8.89 -2.09
CA ILE A 522 23.14 -8.36 -3.45
C ILE A 522 24.09 -7.16 -3.54
N ILE A 523 24.93 -7.17 -4.57
CA ILE A 523 25.86 -6.09 -4.87
C ILE A 523 25.51 -5.54 -6.24
N ILE A 524 25.17 -4.26 -6.34
CA ILE A 524 24.81 -3.58 -7.59
C ILE A 524 25.93 -2.63 -7.98
N HIS A 525 26.65 -2.94 -9.06
CA HIS A 525 27.91 -2.27 -9.44
C HIS A 525 27.71 -0.81 -9.90
N ASP A 526 26.89 -0.54 -10.89
CA ASP A 526 26.66 0.81 -11.45
C ASP A 526 25.24 1.29 -11.07
N SER A 527 24.95 1.37 -9.78
CA SER A 527 23.59 1.67 -9.26
C SER A 527 23.07 3.05 -9.69
N ASP A 528 23.96 4.02 -9.93
CA ASP A 528 23.64 5.37 -10.40
C ASP A 528 23.03 5.42 -11.81
N ARG A 529 23.17 4.34 -12.59
CA ARG A 529 22.63 4.21 -13.95
C ARG A 529 21.26 3.54 -14.00
N MET A 530 20.76 3.07 -12.88
CA MET A 530 19.51 2.32 -12.79
C MET A 530 18.33 3.21 -12.38
N GLY A 531 17.13 2.82 -12.79
CA GLY A 531 15.88 3.44 -12.35
C GLY A 531 15.56 3.08 -10.90
N LEU A 532 14.81 3.94 -10.20
CA LEU A 532 14.45 3.74 -8.80
C LEU A 532 13.65 2.45 -8.60
N SER A 533 12.62 2.23 -9.42
CA SER A 533 11.82 1.00 -9.39
C SER A 533 12.67 -0.24 -9.67
N GLN A 534 13.65 -0.13 -10.55
CA GLN A 534 14.57 -1.22 -10.87
C GLN A 534 15.50 -1.55 -9.70
N LEU A 535 16.08 -0.54 -9.05
CA LEU A 535 16.88 -0.71 -7.84
C LEU A 535 16.06 -1.36 -6.72
N TYR A 536 14.81 -0.96 -6.58
CA TYR A 536 13.90 -1.52 -5.59
C TYR A 536 13.59 -3.00 -5.86
N GLN A 537 13.28 -3.35 -7.11
CA GLN A 537 13.05 -4.74 -7.52
C GLN A 537 14.28 -5.62 -7.30
N LEU A 538 15.47 -5.11 -7.65
CA LEU A 538 16.74 -5.82 -7.42
C LEU A 538 17.02 -6.00 -5.92
N ARG A 539 16.82 -4.97 -5.10
CA ARG A 539 16.93 -5.07 -3.64
C ARG A 539 16.00 -6.14 -3.08
N GLY A 540 14.77 -6.22 -3.59
CA GLY A 540 13.78 -7.21 -3.17
C GLY A 540 14.11 -8.67 -3.59
N ARG A 541 15.22 -8.90 -4.30
CA ARG A 541 15.66 -10.28 -4.65
C ARG A 541 16.36 -10.97 -3.49
N VAL A 542 16.74 -10.26 -2.44
CA VAL A 542 17.31 -10.80 -1.21
C VAL A 542 16.36 -10.60 -0.02
N GLY A 543 16.66 -11.23 1.12
CA GLY A 543 15.85 -11.10 2.32
C GLY A 543 14.53 -11.88 2.29
N ARG A 544 14.57 -13.08 1.74
CA ARG A 544 13.43 -14.01 1.66
C ARG A 544 13.54 -15.17 2.64
N SER A 545 14.44 -15.06 3.58
CA SER A 545 14.65 -15.99 4.68
C SER A 545 14.64 -15.23 6.00
N ASN A 546 14.68 -15.95 7.11
CA ASN A 546 14.81 -15.38 8.46
C ASN A 546 16.20 -14.79 8.74
N ARG A 547 17.11 -14.79 7.75
CA ARG A 547 18.47 -14.25 7.86
C ARG A 547 18.49 -12.78 7.44
N THR A 548 19.28 -11.96 8.12
CA THR A 548 19.52 -10.57 7.73
C THR A 548 20.12 -10.50 6.32
N ALA A 549 19.51 -9.73 5.47
CA ALA A 549 19.94 -9.52 4.08
C ALA A 549 20.60 -8.16 3.89
N TYR A 550 21.49 -8.09 2.90
CA TYR A 550 22.30 -6.92 2.61
C TYR A 550 22.21 -6.54 1.14
N ALA A 551 22.05 -5.24 0.89
CA ALA A 551 22.08 -4.67 -0.45
C ALA A 551 23.13 -3.56 -0.53
N PHE A 552 24.15 -3.75 -1.36
CA PHE A 552 25.22 -2.78 -1.59
C PHE A 552 25.00 -2.13 -2.95
N LEU A 553 24.60 -0.88 -2.94
CA LEU A 553 24.38 -0.07 -4.14
C LEU A 553 25.64 0.77 -4.37
N MET A 554 26.47 0.32 -5.31
CA MET A 554 27.76 0.93 -5.56
C MET A 554 27.74 1.79 -6.82
N TYR A 555 28.44 2.91 -6.79
CA TYR A 555 28.67 3.78 -7.94
C TYR A 555 30.16 4.01 -8.12
N LYS A 556 30.55 4.45 -9.33
CA LYS A 556 31.98 4.59 -9.66
C LYS A 556 32.65 5.59 -8.73
N ARG A 557 33.85 5.23 -8.23
CA ARG A 557 34.69 6.09 -7.40
C ARG A 557 35.01 7.41 -8.11
N ASP A 558 35.08 8.50 -7.34
CA ASP A 558 35.40 9.86 -7.79
C ASP A 558 34.44 10.39 -8.89
N LYS A 559 33.22 9.88 -8.94
CA LYS A 559 32.21 10.33 -9.89
C LYS A 559 31.25 11.31 -9.24
N VAL A 560 31.14 12.51 -9.82
CA VAL A 560 30.07 13.44 -9.50
C VAL A 560 28.75 12.85 -10.03
N LEU A 561 27.85 12.53 -9.13
CA LEU A 561 26.54 11.99 -9.48
C LEU A 561 25.68 13.07 -10.14
N ARG A 562 24.88 12.67 -11.12
CA ARG A 562 23.83 13.56 -11.64
C ARG A 562 22.74 13.71 -10.60
N GLU A 563 22.16 14.89 -10.50
CA GLU A 563 21.10 15.22 -9.52
C GLU A 563 19.98 14.15 -9.46
N ILE A 564 19.53 13.66 -10.62
CA ILE A 564 18.51 12.61 -10.71
C ILE A 564 19.01 11.28 -10.11
N ALA A 565 20.26 10.91 -10.33
CA ALA A 565 20.84 9.69 -9.78
C ALA A 565 21.00 9.81 -8.27
N GLU A 566 21.41 10.95 -7.76
CA GLU A 566 21.51 11.25 -6.34
C GLU A 566 20.15 11.15 -5.66
N LYS A 567 19.10 11.76 -6.23
CA LYS A 567 17.73 11.68 -5.74
C LYS A 567 17.21 10.24 -5.67
N ARG A 568 17.51 9.41 -6.69
CA ARG A 568 17.13 7.99 -6.69
C ARG A 568 17.85 7.18 -5.61
N LEU A 569 19.14 7.39 -5.47
CA LEU A 569 19.96 6.70 -4.46
C LEU A 569 19.60 7.16 -3.05
N ALA A 570 19.27 8.43 -2.86
CA ALA A 570 18.73 8.93 -1.60
C ALA A 570 17.39 8.30 -1.26
N ALA A 571 16.46 8.24 -2.23
CA ALA A 571 15.16 7.62 -2.04
C ALA A 571 15.26 6.13 -1.65
N ILE A 572 16.09 5.32 -2.35
CA ILE A 572 16.24 3.90 -2.03
C ILE A 572 16.87 3.68 -0.65
N ARG A 573 17.67 4.61 -0.16
CA ARG A 573 18.26 4.61 1.18
C ARG A 573 17.25 5.02 2.26
N GLU A 574 16.36 5.95 1.93
CA GLU A 574 15.31 6.45 2.83
C GLU A 574 14.20 5.41 3.03
N PHE A 575 13.72 4.80 1.94
CA PHE A 575 12.69 3.77 1.99
C PHE A 575 13.28 2.39 2.26
N THR A 576 13.79 2.19 3.47
CA THR A 576 14.35 0.91 3.93
C THR A 576 13.29 0.00 4.51
N ASP A 577 12.16 0.55 4.95
CA ASP A 577 11.08 -0.21 5.55
C ASP A 577 10.43 -1.15 4.54
N LEU A 578 9.98 -2.27 5.03
CA LEU A 578 9.19 -3.22 4.26
C LEU A 578 7.84 -2.57 3.90
N GLY A 579 7.30 -2.90 2.72
CA GLY A 579 6.04 -2.31 2.23
C GLY A 579 6.19 -0.99 1.47
N SER A 580 7.42 -0.57 1.17
CA SER A 580 7.66 0.70 0.49
C SER A 580 7.45 0.68 -1.02
N GLY A 581 7.05 -0.44 -1.63
CA GLY A 581 6.94 -0.59 -3.08
C GLY A 581 6.03 0.43 -3.75
N PHE A 582 4.89 0.71 -3.14
CA PHE A 582 3.97 1.72 -3.60
C PHE A 582 4.59 3.14 -3.47
N LYS A 583 5.20 3.46 -2.34
CA LYS A 583 5.88 4.73 -2.08
C LYS A 583 7.03 4.96 -3.06
N ILE A 584 7.80 3.92 -3.36
CA ILE A 584 8.87 3.93 -4.35
C ILE A 584 8.32 4.20 -5.77
N ALA A 585 7.21 3.55 -6.16
CA ALA A 585 6.59 3.78 -7.45
C ALA A 585 6.15 5.25 -7.60
N MET A 586 5.58 5.81 -6.55
CA MET A 586 5.20 7.22 -6.51
C MET A 586 6.43 8.15 -6.53
N LYS A 587 7.48 7.80 -5.79
CA LYS A 587 8.73 8.59 -5.79
C LYS A 587 9.47 8.53 -7.13
N ASP A 588 9.45 7.38 -7.80
CA ASP A 588 9.99 7.26 -9.15
C ASP A 588 9.24 8.14 -10.15
N LEU A 589 7.93 8.26 -9.96
CA LEU A 589 7.06 9.13 -10.73
C LEU A 589 7.36 10.62 -10.47
N GLU A 590 7.59 11.01 -9.23
CA GLU A 590 8.05 12.37 -8.89
C GLU A 590 9.41 12.69 -9.53
N ILE A 591 10.38 11.76 -9.46
CA ILE A 591 11.75 11.97 -9.96
C ILE A 591 11.82 11.98 -11.48
N ARG A 592 11.06 11.12 -12.15
CA ARG A 592 11.00 11.06 -13.62
C ARG A 592 10.16 12.18 -14.22
N GLY A 593 9.26 12.74 -13.40
CA GLY A 593 8.16 13.56 -13.86
C GLY A 593 7.06 12.73 -14.54
N ALA A 594 5.84 13.26 -14.50
CA ALA A 594 4.66 12.59 -15.06
C ALA A 594 4.63 12.54 -16.61
N GLY A 595 5.74 12.84 -17.25
CA GLY A 595 5.83 13.22 -18.66
C GLY A 595 5.42 12.23 -19.74
N ASN A 596 5.29 10.94 -19.42
CA ASN A 596 4.98 9.91 -20.44
C ASN A 596 3.84 8.95 -20.04
N LEU A 597 3.04 9.31 -19.06
CA LEU A 597 2.05 8.42 -18.47
C LEU A 597 0.86 8.14 -19.36
N LEU A 598 0.38 9.14 -20.10
CA LEU A 598 -0.86 9.10 -20.88
C LEU A 598 -0.70 9.55 -22.34
N GLY A 599 0.56 9.72 -22.80
CA GLY A 599 0.90 10.18 -24.15
C GLY A 599 1.40 11.63 -24.20
N GLU A 600 2.12 11.99 -25.27
CA GLU A 600 2.78 13.30 -25.42
C GLU A 600 1.84 14.51 -25.31
N ARG A 601 0.56 14.35 -25.66
CA ARG A 601 -0.43 15.43 -25.61
C ARG A 601 -0.80 15.86 -24.18
N GLN A 602 -0.64 14.99 -23.18
CA GLN A 602 -1.07 15.25 -21.80
C GLN A 602 0.05 15.73 -20.89
N HIS A 603 1.28 15.57 -21.32
CA HIS A 603 2.46 16.00 -20.58
C HIS A 603 2.40 17.47 -20.16
N GLY A 604 2.11 18.37 -21.10
CA GLY A 604 2.00 19.80 -20.81
C GLY A 604 0.87 20.20 -19.85
N HIS A 605 -0.18 19.41 -19.76
CA HIS A 605 -1.32 19.68 -18.87
C HIS A 605 -1.02 19.29 -17.42
N MET A 606 -0.36 18.15 -17.21
CA MET A 606 0.09 17.74 -15.88
C MET A 606 1.17 18.64 -15.31
N GLU A 607 2.11 19.09 -16.15
CA GLU A 607 3.12 20.08 -15.73
C GLU A 607 2.49 21.43 -15.35
N ALA A 608 1.43 21.82 -16.01
CA ALA A 608 0.79 23.12 -15.77
C ALA A 608 0.12 23.23 -14.39
N VAL A 609 -0.40 22.15 -13.83
CA VAL A 609 -1.14 22.15 -12.56
C VAL A 609 -0.52 21.26 -11.47
N GLY A 610 0.46 20.44 -11.81
CA GLY A 610 1.02 19.43 -10.92
C GLY A 610 0.24 18.12 -10.96
N TYR A 611 0.92 17.04 -10.59
CA TYR A 611 0.41 15.67 -10.69
C TYR A 611 -0.85 15.44 -9.84
N ASP A 612 -0.82 15.83 -8.59
CA ASP A 612 -1.90 15.54 -7.64
C ASP A 612 -3.20 16.26 -7.99
N LEU A 613 -3.10 17.54 -8.38
CA LEU A 613 -4.27 18.30 -8.81
C LEU A 613 -4.83 17.76 -10.13
N TYR A 614 -3.97 17.32 -11.05
CA TYR A 614 -4.39 16.69 -12.29
C TYR A 614 -5.16 15.38 -12.01
N CYS A 615 -4.64 14.53 -11.11
CA CYS A 615 -5.30 13.27 -10.70
C CYS A 615 -6.64 13.54 -10.01
N LYS A 616 -6.71 14.56 -9.14
CA LYS A 616 -7.96 14.99 -8.49
C LYS A 616 -8.99 15.39 -9.53
N MET A 617 -8.61 16.24 -10.50
CA MET A 617 -9.52 16.69 -11.57
C MET A 617 -9.99 15.51 -12.43
N LEU A 618 -9.13 14.56 -12.75
CA LEU A 618 -9.49 13.39 -13.55
C LEU A 618 -10.44 12.45 -12.80
N ASN A 619 -10.21 12.25 -11.50
CA ASN A 619 -11.09 11.44 -10.67
C ASN A 619 -12.50 12.07 -10.56
N GLU A 620 -12.58 13.39 -10.38
CA GLU A 620 -13.84 14.12 -10.41
C GLU A 620 -14.57 13.96 -11.76
N ALA A 621 -13.85 14.12 -12.87
CA ALA A 621 -14.43 14.00 -14.21
C ALA A 621 -14.96 12.58 -14.47
N VAL A 622 -14.24 11.55 -14.07
CA VAL A 622 -14.66 10.14 -14.21
C VAL A 622 -15.89 9.85 -13.34
N LYS A 623 -15.94 10.30 -12.10
CA LYS A 623 -17.08 10.14 -11.21
C LYS A 623 -18.33 10.82 -11.76
N ASN A 624 -18.18 12.04 -12.25
CA ASN A 624 -19.29 12.78 -12.89
C ASN A 624 -19.84 12.05 -14.13
N LEU A 625 -18.96 11.47 -14.96
CA LEU A 625 -19.38 10.71 -16.14
C LEU A 625 -20.01 9.36 -15.80
N LYS A 626 -19.66 8.76 -14.65
CA LYS A 626 -20.31 7.55 -14.14
C LYS A 626 -21.69 7.80 -13.54
N GLY A 627 -22.10 9.07 -13.40
CA GLY A 627 -23.36 9.45 -12.77
C GLY A 627 -23.33 9.28 -11.24
N GLU A 628 -22.15 9.10 -10.66
CA GLU A 628 -21.99 9.18 -9.22
C GLU A 628 -22.19 10.66 -8.84
N ASP A 629 -23.18 10.90 -7.99
CA ASP A 629 -23.60 12.24 -7.58
C ASP A 629 -22.53 12.86 -6.67
N THR A 630 -21.45 13.32 -7.27
CA THR A 630 -20.42 14.07 -6.58
C THR A 630 -20.84 15.53 -6.56
N ALA A 631 -21.20 16.04 -5.38
CA ALA A 631 -21.25 17.49 -5.21
C ALA A 631 -19.88 18.05 -5.66
N PRO A 632 -19.86 19.14 -6.46
CA PRO A 632 -18.61 19.75 -6.89
C PRO A 632 -17.74 20.01 -5.67
N ASP A 633 -16.49 19.55 -5.72
CA ASP A 633 -15.56 19.70 -4.60
C ASP A 633 -15.35 21.20 -4.30
N PHE A 634 -15.56 21.58 -3.08
CA PHE A 634 -15.41 22.96 -2.60
C PHE A 634 -14.62 22.97 -1.30
N LEU A 635 -13.95 24.05 -1.02
CA LEU A 635 -13.20 24.23 0.22
C LEU A 635 -14.11 24.82 1.29
N THR A 636 -14.13 24.20 2.46
CA THR A 636 -14.75 24.77 3.66
C THR A 636 -13.68 25.42 4.51
N THR A 637 -13.82 26.70 4.79
CA THR A 637 -12.93 27.46 5.66
C THR A 637 -13.60 27.73 7.01
N VAL A 638 -12.84 27.60 8.09
CA VAL A 638 -13.31 27.87 9.46
C VAL A 638 -12.42 28.91 10.07
N GLU A 639 -12.93 30.12 10.23
CA GLU A 639 -12.26 31.29 10.82
C GLU A 639 -12.94 31.67 12.13
N LEU A 640 -12.53 31.02 13.22
CA LEU A 640 -13.03 31.34 14.57
C LEU A 640 -11.94 32.07 15.38
N GLU A 641 -12.30 33.07 16.16
CA GLU A 641 -11.36 33.77 17.09
C GLU A 641 -11.03 32.86 18.27
N VAL A 642 -10.25 31.78 17.99
CA VAL A 642 -9.82 30.76 18.94
C VAL A 642 -8.35 30.45 18.72
N ASP A 643 -7.58 30.28 19.79
CA ASP A 643 -6.19 29.84 19.73
C ASP A 643 -6.12 28.41 19.25
N ALA A 644 -5.53 28.22 18.07
CA ALA A 644 -5.43 26.92 17.39
C ALA A 644 -4.06 26.79 16.71
N TYR A 645 -3.08 26.25 17.44
CA TYR A 645 -1.71 26.05 16.96
C TYR A 645 -1.01 24.95 17.74
N ILE A 646 0.08 24.42 17.20
CA ILE A 646 0.94 23.46 17.89
C ILE A 646 2.10 24.24 18.54
N PRO A 647 2.21 24.29 19.89
CA PRO A 647 3.32 24.98 20.56
C PRO A 647 4.67 24.35 20.20
N ALA A 648 5.72 25.16 20.04
CA ALA A 648 7.07 24.68 19.82
C ALA A 648 7.61 23.85 21.00
N SER A 649 7.10 24.08 22.21
CA SER A 649 7.40 23.29 23.40
C SER A 649 6.76 21.91 23.40
N TYR A 650 5.69 21.71 22.62
CA TYR A 650 4.99 20.42 22.50
C TYR A 650 5.60 19.55 21.38
N ILE A 651 5.83 20.14 20.20
CA ILE A 651 6.51 19.48 19.09
C ILE A 651 7.63 20.39 18.60
N VAL A 652 8.87 20.02 18.90
CA VAL A 652 10.08 20.82 18.59
C VAL A 652 10.45 20.72 17.12
N ASN A 653 10.29 19.55 16.51
CA ASN A 653 10.67 19.30 15.13
C ASN A 653 9.61 19.86 14.18
N GLU A 654 10.00 20.84 13.34
CA GLU A 654 9.09 21.49 12.38
C GLU A 654 8.47 20.52 11.36
N GLN A 655 9.22 19.50 10.98
CA GLN A 655 8.77 18.49 10.02
C GLN A 655 7.69 17.59 10.64
N GLN A 656 7.89 17.13 11.88
CA GLN A 656 6.87 16.41 12.65
C GLN A 656 5.65 17.29 12.92
N LYS A 657 5.87 18.57 13.18
CA LYS A 657 4.79 19.54 13.36
C LYS A 657 3.93 19.65 12.12
N LEU A 658 4.55 19.73 10.94
CA LEU A 658 3.85 19.79 9.66
C LEU A 658 3.07 18.51 9.36
N ASP A 659 3.66 17.34 9.64
CA ASP A 659 2.99 16.04 9.48
C ASP A 659 1.74 15.95 10.38
N ILE A 660 1.86 16.37 11.63
CA ILE A 660 0.73 16.39 12.56
C ILE A 660 -0.37 17.35 12.08
N TYR A 661 -0.03 18.55 11.56
CA TYR A 661 -1.02 19.45 10.98
C TYR A 661 -1.77 18.83 9.81
N LYS A 662 -1.06 18.13 8.90
CA LYS A 662 -1.68 17.42 7.76
C LYS A 662 -2.64 16.35 8.23
N ARG A 663 -2.25 15.58 9.23
CA ARG A 663 -3.07 14.50 9.75
C ARG A 663 -4.29 15.05 10.49
N ILE A 664 -4.15 16.12 11.26
CA ILE A 664 -5.27 16.83 11.88
C ILE A 664 -6.22 17.39 10.82
N ALA A 665 -5.68 18.02 9.76
CA ALA A 665 -6.49 18.54 8.66
C ALA A 665 -7.27 17.42 7.92
N GLY A 666 -6.83 16.18 7.97
CA GLY A 666 -7.51 15.02 7.38
C GLY A 666 -8.55 14.34 8.27
N VAL A 667 -8.81 14.84 9.49
CA VAL A 667 -9.80 14.26 10.41
C VAL A 667 -11.22 14.56 9.91
N GLU A 668 -12.03 13.53 9.71
CA GLU A 668 -13.39 13.62 9.18
C GLU A 668 -14.47 13.09 10.15
N THR A 669 -14.06 12.29 11.14
CA THR A 669 -14.97 11.64 12.10
C THR A 669 -14.55 11.83 13.55
N GLU A 670 -15.49 11.69 14.48
CA GLU A 670 -15.21 11.77 15.93
C GLU A 670 -14.25 10.67 16.38
N SER A 671 -14.34 9.47 15.78
CA SER A 671 -13.42 8.36 16.07
C SER A 671 -11.97 8.69 15.68
N GLU A 672 -11.78 9.24 14.47
CA GLU A 672 -10.45 9.65 13.99
C GLU A 672 -9.86 10.78 14.86
N SER A 673 -10.71 11.71 15.31
CA SER A 673 -10.29 12.76 16.23
C SER A 673 -9.83 12.20 17.58
N ALA A 674 -10.57 11.22 18.12
CA ALA A 674 -10.20 10.55 19.37
C ALA A 674 -8.90 9.73 19.22
N GLU A 675 -8.74 8.97 18.13
CA GLU A 675 -7.53 8.22 17.83
C GLU A 675 -6.31 9.15 17.68
N MET A 676 -6.47 10.27 16.97
CA MET A 676 -5.42 11.26 16.82
C MET A 676 -5.01 11.89 18.15
N LYS A 677 -5.98 12.17 19.03
CA LYS A 677 -5.74 12.69 20.37
C LYS A 677 -5.00 11.67 21.24
N GLU A 678 -5.37 10.39 21.17
CA GLU A 678 -4.69 9.31 21.89
C GLU A 678 -3.24 9.16 21.42
N GLU A 679 -2.99 9.18 20.09
CA GLU A 679 -1.64 9.15 19.55
C GLU A 679 -0.78 10.35 20.00
N LEU A 680 -1.34 11.55 19.98
CA LEU A 680 -0.64 12.74 20.42
C LEU A 680 -0.28 12.67 21.91
N LEU A 681 -1.17 12.13 22.73
CA LEU A 681 -0.94 11.89 24.16
C LEU A 681 0.20 10.88 24.37
N ASP A 682 0.20 9.77 23.60
CA ASP A 682 1.20 8.71 23.71
C ASP A 682 2.60 9.18 23.26
N ARG A 683 2.68 9.95 22.18
CA ARG A 683 3.96 10.38 21.58
C ARG A 683 4.57 11.63 22.20
N PHE A 684 3.75 12.58 22.60
CA PHE A 684 4.21 13.92 22.99
C PHE A 684 3.72 14.35 24.39
N GLY A 685 2.95 13.49 25.07
CA GLY A 685 2.41 13.78 26.39
C GLY A 685 1.09 14.57 26.36
N THR A 686 0.76 15.23 27.47
CA THR A 686 -0.54 15.92 27.63
C THR A 686 -0.82 16.90 26.49
N VAL A 687 -1.95 16.73 25.82
CA VAL A 687 -2.36 17.54 24.67
C VAL A 687 -2.71 18.97 25.14
N PRO A 688 -2.01 19.99 24.63
CA PRO A 688 -2.32 21.39 24.95
C PRO A 688 -3.70 21.80 24.43
N LYS A 689 -4.35 22.78 25.10
CA LYS A 689 -5.67 23.29 24.71
C LYS A 689 -5.71 23.82 23.28
N SER A 690 -4.64 24.49 22.82
CA SER A 690 -4.53 24.97 21.43
C SER A 690 -4.50 23.85 20.39
N VAL A 691 -3.95 22.68 20.73
CA VAL A 691 -3.93 21.48 19.86
C VAL A 691 -5.28 20.77 19.90
N ASP A 692 -5.93 20.70 21.05
CA ASP A 692 -7.30 20.18 21.17
C ASP A 692 -8.28 21.02 20.34
N ASN A 693 -8.14 22.34 20.37
CA ASN A 693 -8.92 23.25 19.53
C ASN A 693 -8.69 23.01 18.03
N LEU A 694 -7.45 22.70 17.62
CA LEU A 694 -7.16 22.32 16.22
C LEU A 694 -7.94 21.07 15.79
N LEU A 695 -7.98 20.03 16.61
CA LEU A 695 -8.74 18.80 16.34
C LEU A 695 -10.23 19.08 16.22
N ARG A 696 -10.77 19.89 17.15
CA ARG A 696 -12.18 20.31 17.15
C ARG A 696 -12.53 21.12 15.89
N ILE A 697 -11.67 22.06 15.49
CA ILE A 697 -11.86 22.88 14.27
C ILE A 697 -11.79 22.00 13.01
N ALA A 698 -10.89 21.03 12.97
CA ALA A 698 -10.81 20.10 11.84
C ALA A 698 -12.09 19.26 11.69
N LEU A 699 -12.59 18.73 12.81
CA LEU A 699 -13.84 17.98 12.83
C LEU A 699 -15.04 18.85 12.45
N LEU A 700 -15.10 20.08 12.99
CA LEU A 700 -16.14 21.05 12.67
C LEU A 700 -16.14 21.38 11.18
N ARG A 701 -14.96 21.56 10.58
CA ARG A 701 -14.81 21.80 9.14
C ARG A 701 -15.35 20.62 8.31
N ALA A 702 -15.02 19.39 8.69
CA ALA A 702 -15.49 18.20 8.01
C ALA A 702 -17.02 18.04 8.10
N GLN A 703 -17.60 18.36 9.26
CA GLN A 703 -19.04 18.33 9.46
C GLN A 703 -19.74 19.44 8.67
N ALA A 704 -19.18 20.65 8.64
CA ALA A 704 -19.70 21.77 7.86
C ALA A 704 -19.66 21.52 6.35
N HIS A 705 -18.58 20.84 5.89
CA HIS A 705 -18.47 20.45 4.47
C HIS A 705 -19.63 19.54 4.03
N LYS A 706 -20.03 18.59 4.87
CA LYS A 706 -21.19 17.72 4.61
C LYS A 706 -22.51 18.48 4.50
N LEU A 707 -22.61 19.64 5.14
CA LEU A 707 -23.76 20.56 5.09
C LEU A 707 -23.69 21.57 3.94
N TYR A 708 -22.71 21.47 3.02
CA TYR A 708 -22.47 22.42 1.94
C TYR A 708 -22.12 23.85 2.42
N ILE A 709 -21.53 23.99 3.61
CA ILE A 709 -21.08 25.25 4.16
C ILE A 709 -19.68 25.55 3.63
N MET A 710 -19.52 26.69 2.93
CA MET A 710 -18.22 27.12 2.39
C MET A 710 -17.38 27.85 3.43
N GLU A 711 -18.02 28.58 4.33
CA GLU A 711 -17.32 29.42 5.27
C GLU A 711 -18.03 29.47 6.63
N ILE A 712 -17.28 29.27 7.71
CA ILE A 712 -17.73 29.57 9.06
C ILE A 712 -16.86 30.70 9.57
N LYS A 713 -17.46 31.86 9.88
CA LYS A 713 -16.80 32.97 10.55
C LYS A 713 -17.40 33.18 11.94
N GLY A 714 -16.53 33.32 12.95
CA GLY A 714 -16.99 33.50 14.31
C GLY A 714 -16.15 34.50 15.11
N ARG A 715 -16.87 35.41 15.75
CA ARG A 715 -16.37 36.35 16.75
C ARG A 715 -17.13 36.14 18.05
N PRO A 716 -16.56 36.50 19.22
CA PRO A 716 -17.28 36.37 20.47
C PRO A 716 -18.67 37.03 20.43
N GLY A 717 -19.71 36.21 20.50
CA GLY A 717 -21.10 36.61 20.44
C GLY A 717 -21.78 36.52 19.08
N GLU A 718 -21.05 36.19 18.01
CA GLU A 718 -21.64 36.04 16.67
C GLU A 718 -20.96 34.92 15.87
N LEU A 719 -21.76 34.07 15.25
CA LEU A 719 -21.35 33.04 14.28
C LEU A 719 -22.05 33.24 12.97
N ARG A 720 -21.33 33.13 11.89
CA ARG A 720 -21.85 33.25 10.51
C ARG A 720 -21.47 32.02 9.71
N PHE A 721 -22.48 31.40 9.08
CA PHE A 721 -22.37 30.21 8.26
C PHE A 721 -22.80 30.54 6.82
N VAL A 722 -21.88 30.44 5.86
CA VAL A 722 -22.11 30.76 4.45
C VAL A 722 -22.26 29.47 3.67
N TYR A 723 -23.42 29.24 3.11
CA TYR A 723 -23.75 28.08 2.30
C TYR A 723 -23.44 28.30 0.83
N ARG A 724 -23.29 27.21 0.13
CA ARG A 724 -23.27 27.22 -1.34
C ARG A 724 -24.67 27.54 -1.89
N PRO A 725 -24.75 28.23 -3.06
CA PRO A 725 -26.04 28.50 -3.69
C PRO A 725 -26.79 27.22 -4.14
N ASP A 726 -26.04 26.17 -4.45
CA ASP A 726 -26.52 24.87 -4.91
C ASP A 726 -26.52 23.79 -3.81
N ALA A 727 -26.56 24.21 -2.55
CA ALA A 727 -26.61 23.31 -1.41
C ALA A 727 -27.85 22.40 -1.47
N ARG A 728 -27.63 21.10 -1.41
CA ARG A 728 -28.67 20.07 -1.38
C ARG A 728 -29.04 19.76 0.07
N VAL A 729 -29.82 20.64 0.67
CA VAL A 729 -30.30 20.48 2.05
C VAL A 729 -31.82 20.55 2.07
N HIS A 730 -32.44 19.94 3.08
CA HIS A 730 -33.88 19.99 3.28
C HIS A 730 -34.32 21.37 3.75
N GLY A 731 -34.43 22.35 2.80
CA GLY A 731 -34.78 23.73 3.09
C GLY A 731 -36.15 23.90 3.76
N GLU A 732 -37.05 22.95 3.60
CA GLU A 732 -38.37 22.88 4.22
C GLU A 732 -38.27 22.75 5.77
N ASN A 733 -37.17 22.28 6.30
CA ASN A 733 -36.92 22.11 7.74
C ASN A 733 -36.25 23.34 8.38
N ILE A 734 -35.88 24.37 7.63
CA ILE A 734 -35.32 25.62 8.15
C ILE A 734 -36.16 26.23 9.29
N PRO A 735 -37.52 26.22 9.23
CA PRO A 735 -38.35 26.71 10.32
C PRO A 735 -38.06 26.04 11.67
N MET A 736 -37.67 24.76 11.71
CA MET A 736 -37.33 24.06 12.95
C MET A 736 -36.13 24.68 13.67
N LEU A 737 -35.15 25.17 12.90
CA LEU A 737 -34.00 25.90 13.48
C LEU A 737 -34.44 27.25 14.10
N PHE A 738 -35.41 27.92 13.46
CA PHE A 738 -35.95 29.16 14.03
C PHE A 738 -36.80 28.94 15.29
N GLU A 739 -37.51 27.82 15.39
CA GLU A 739 -38.21 27.43 16.61
C GLU A 739 -37.23 27.24 17.77
N GLN A 740 -36.06 26.60 17.48
CA GLN A 740 -35.05 26.33 18.50
C GLN A 740 -34.26 27.58 18.93
N TYR A 741 -33.88 28.46 17.99
CA TYR A 741 -32.99 29.58 18.22
C TYR A 741 -33.70 30.96 18.28
N GLY A 742 -34.92 31.02 17.85
CA GLY A 742 -35.75 32.24 17.88
C GLY A 742 -35.10 33.45 17.20
N ASN A 743 -35.21 34.63 17.81
CA ASN A 743 -34.66 35.87 17.26
C ASN A 743 -33.10 35.93 17.23
N SER A 744 -32.42 34.96 17.84
CA SER A 744 -30.96 34.88 17.83
C SER A 744 -30.41 34.40 16.50
N LEU A 745 -31.23 33.77 15.67
CA LEU A 745 -30.86 33.26 14.35
C LEU A 745 -31.45 34.15 13.25
N LYS A 746 -30.62 34.53 12.28
CA LYS A 746 -31.03 35.29 11.10
C LYS A 746 -30.62 34.52 9.85
N PHE A 747 -31.46 34.53 8.83
CA PHE A 747 -31.20 33.88 7.54
C PHE A 747 -31.35 34.85 6.40
N LEU A 748 -30.34 34.92 5.53
CA LEU A 748 -30.33 35.70 4.30
C LEU A 748 -30.25 34.77 3.12
N PRO A 749 -31.34 34.61 2.33
CA PRO A 749 -31.38 33.63 1.23
C PRO A 749 -30.80 34.13 -0.09
N GLN A 750 -30.54 35.44 -0.26
CA GLN A 750 -30.09 36.03 -1.52
C GLN A 750 -28.59 35.85 -1.76
N GLY A 751 -28.22 35.39 -2.95
CA GLY A 751 -26.82 35.09 -3.27
C GLY A 751 -26.36 33.77 -2.65
N ASN A 752 -25.27 33.81 -1.91
CA ASN A 752 -24.90 32.69 -1.06
C ASN A 752 -25.76 32.73 0.20
N PRO A 753 -26.56 31.68 0.49
CA PRO A 753 -27.39 31.66 1.70
C PRO A 753 -26.51 31.77 2.97
N VAL A 754 -26.93 32.63 3.91
CA VAL A 754 -26.16 32.88 5.12
C VAL A 754 -27.03 32.76 6.36
N PHE A 755 -26.61 31.89 7.28
CA PHE A 755 -27.12 31.91 8.67
C PHE A 755 -26.21 32.73 9.55
N THR A 756 -26.77 33.63 10.36
CA THR A 756 -26.06 34.40 11.36
C THR A 756 -26.69 34.11 12.72
N TYR A 757 -25.92 33.60 13.65
CA TYR A 757 -26.35 33.25 14.98
C TYR A 757 -25.69 34.18 15.99
N GLN A 758 -26.49 34.83 16.85
CA GLN A 758 -26.06 35.76 17.89
C GLN A 758 -26.29 35.17 19.27
N PHE A 759 -25.27 35.15 20.12
CA PHE A 759 -25.32 34.61 21.49
C PHE A 759 -24.64 35.55 22.51
N LYS A 760 -24.88 35.30 23.78
CA LYS A 760 -24.32 36.16 24.85
C LYS A 760 -22.80 35.96 24.95
N ARG A 761 -22.07 37.08 25.04
CA ARG A 761 -20.62 37.07 25.27
C ARG A 761 -20.29 36.71 26.71
N SER A 762 -19.25 35.92 26.94
CA SER A 762 -18.65 35.77 28.27
C SER A 762 -17.70 36.95 28.58
N ASN A 763 -17.59 37.34 29.84
CA ASN A 763 -16.67 38.40 30.27
C ASN A 763 -15.22 37.94 30.44
N VAL A 764 -14.94 36.65 30.28
CA VAL A 764 -13.62 36.02 30.41
C VAL A 764 -13.11 35.59 29.06
N VAL A 765 -11.91 36.02 28.66
CA VAL A 765 -11.34 35.76 27.32
C VAL A 765 -11.27 34.26 26.99
N GLU A 766 -10.77 33.43 27.91
CA GLU A 766 -10.71 31.98 27.71
C GLU A 766 -12.10 31.31 27.56
N LYS A 767 -13.07 31.81 28.33
CA LYS A 767 -14.45 31.38 28.30
C LYS A 767 -15.16 31.80 27.02
N ASN A 768 -14.79 32.98 26.46
CA ASN A 768 -15.28 33.43 25.16
C ASN A 768 -14.82 32.52 24.03
N SER A 769 -13.58 32.02 24.04
CA SER A 769 -13.04 31.10 23.03
C SER A 769 -13.67 29.72 23.13
N GLU A 770 -13.87 29.21 24.33
CA GLU A 770 -14.57 27.94 24.56
C GLU A 770 -16.06 28.03 24.18
N ASP A 771 -16.72 29.10 24.55
CA ASP A 771 -18.11 29.35 24.21
C ASP A 771 -18.29 29.44 22.69
N LEU A 772 -17.38 30.13 21.97
CA LEU A 772 -17.44 30.29 20.51
C LEU A 772 -17.35 28.95 19.78
N LEU A 773 -16.35 28.12 20.12
CA LEU A 773 -16.16 26.82 19.48
C LEU A 773 -17.30 25.86 19.81
N SER A 774 -17.72 25.80 21.07
CA SER A 774 -18.84 24.96 21.52
C SER A 774 -20.17 25.36 20.87
N GLN A 775 -20.41 26.66 20.71
CA GLN A 775 -21.61 27.17 20.02
C GLN A 775 -21.58 26.83 18.53
N ALA A 776 -20.42 26.88 17.88
CA ALA A 776 -20.27 26.48 16.47
C ALA A 776 -20.52 24.97 16.29
N GLU A 777 -19.97 24.13 17.18
CA GLU A 777 -20.20 22.69 17.18
C GLU A 777 -21.66 22.32 17.39
N GLN A 778 -22.31 22.97 18.36
CA GLN A 778 -23.73 22.73 18.64
C GLN A 778 -24.61 23.15 17.45
N MET A 779 -24.33 24.32 16.88
CA MET A 779 -25.08 24.80 15.71
C MET A 779 -24.94 23.87 14.51
N ILE A 780 -23.75 23.37 14.22
CA ILE A 780 -23.52 22.38 13.15
C ILE A 780 -24.26 21.06 13.42
N LYS A 781 -24.25 20.57 14.65
CA LYS A 781 -25.01 19.36 15.04
C LYS A 781 -26.51 19.54 14.83
N ASP A 782 -27.04 20.69 15.22
CA ASP A 782 -28.45 20.99 15.05
C ASP A 782 -28.82 21.19 13.57
N MET A 783 -27.96 21.87 12.79
CA MET A 783 -28.12 21.97 11.35
C MET A 783 -28.06 20.59 10.67
N GLN A 784 -27.17 19.69 11.07
CA GLN A 784 -27.13 18.32 10.55
C GLN A 784 -28.42 17.57 10.82
N ARG A 785 -28.95 17.66 12.04
CA ARG A 785 -30.18 16.98 12.43
C ARG A 785 -31.40 17.51 11.66
N CYS A 786 -31.44 18.80 11.34
CA CYS A 786 -32.57 19.42 10.70
C CYS A 786 -32.49 19.44 9.16
N LEU A 787 -31.28 19.60 8.59
CA LEU A 787 -31.10 19.90 7.17
C LEU A 787 -30.53 18.74 6.34
N LEU A 788 -29.96 17.69 6.95
CA LEU A 788 -29.57 16.43 6.30
C LEU A 788 -30.58 15.32 6.63
#